data_4ac2f59ab8b9a12d5d026e398c65363c
#
_entry.id   4ac2f59ab8b9a12d5d026e398c65363c
#
_cell.length_a   1.000
_cell.length_b   1.000
_cell.length_c   1.000
_cell.angle_alpha   90.00
_cell.angle_beta   90.00
_cell.angle_gamma   90.00
#
_symmetry.space_group_name_H-M   'P 1'
#
loop_
_entity.id
_entity.type
_entity.pdbx_description
1 polymer ?
#
loop_
_entity_poly.entity_id
_entity_poly.type
_entity_poly.pdbx_seq_one_letter_code
_entity_poly.pdbx_strand_id
1 'polypeptide(L)'
;MNKNYIFPFLWMRGEPEEIIREEIARIAECGIRAVCVEARPHKDFCGPGWWHDMDIVLDEARKRDMKIWILDDKHFPTGYANGLIEQHPERKKQYIACTTVDIYGASRPLTLNIQRMLKPTIGFWEIGNPVDYAEQARNTLVAAVALRYEEGHIFHEDVVDLTDLCRDGKVTFKLPEGQWRVHVIYRTRTDGGDPTYINMIDKVSAHTQIEGVYEAHYAKYAGEFGKTIAGFFSDEPQFGNISEQSFDTKLGKKKMPLPWSEELAEMLTERYGAKYRTLLPFLFAQSAEKKLQPQIRYDYMDCISKLYAQNFARPIGEWCREHNVEYIGHVVEDNSVHSRLGLGAAHWFRAMEGQDMAGIDVIGGQYYFGAPVEERKLMAEGDGEFFHYALGKMGASGGHLDPKKKGRTMCELFGAYGWGFGVRDMKHLLDHLLVRGINHLVPHAFSMAEYPDPDCPPHFYARGNNPQFPYFAELMKYANRMCDRLNGGEHIASVAVLYDGEMDWTGERMPMQKICRVLTENQIEFDIVCLDMLRNLSAYNGSLEDGRLTINGIAFDALLFPGAEYVPEGLLTFAKTAGNFPVFFVDHKPAGILSDESGIAENAEALDCIPVVTCDSLAGELEKIGARKLRLSPAAPFVTVYHYRRNGQILMLMNESAELPFEGTLELAAQNGFVYYDAFGDRYEEAQCETAAGTVKIRIHLLPGESCLLVEKTGDIDAQCPHTDIGERIAECSEYIDLANDWEVRCTKAGKGAESGEWKLMEELVPISDEDPAFSGTIRYKKELRLEKEPAEAYLAAEQVYEVMRVFVNGKDAGTVLAPPYRVPIGQFLKAGDNTIEIEVATTPARDAASHPQPPFDFFHEALEPTGICGSVGIFLNY
;
A
#
# COMPACT_ATOMS: atom_id res chain seq x y z
N MET A 1 4.25 23.38 -18.02
CA MET A 1 4.93 22.78 -16.85
C MET A 1 4.84 21.27 -17.03
N ASN A 2 5.96 20.56 -16.99
CA ASN A 2 5.90 19.13 -16.96
C ASN A 2 5.24 18.72 -15.65
N LYS A 3 4.10 18.06 -15.72
CA LYS A 3 3.42 17.51 -14.54
C LYS A 3 4.31 16.43 -13.93
N ASN A 4 4.39 16.38 -12.61
CA ASN A 4 5.18 15.38 -11.89
C ASN A 4 4.30 14.68 -10.85
N TYR A 5 4.35 13.36 -10.86
CA TYR A 5 3.55 12.48 -10.01
C TYR A 5 4.44 11.57 -9.15
N ILE A 6 5.76 11.79 -9.17
CA ILE A 6 6.76 10.95 -8.52
C ILE A 6 7.59 11.80 -7.57
N PHE A 7 7.70 11.38 -6.32
CA PHE A 7 8.45 12.06 -5.27
C PHE A 7 9.13 11.05 -4.35
N PRO A 8 10.27 10.44 -4.81
CA PRO A 8 10.96 9.38 -4.09
C PRO A 8 11.48 9.86 -2.75
N PHE A 9 11.67 8.92 -1.82
CA PHE A 9 12.44 9.20 -0.61
C PHE A 9 13.89 9.55 -0.93
N LEU A 10 14.35 10.60 -0.27
CA LEU A 10 15.75 11.01 -0.20
C LEU A 10 16.20 10.93 1.26
N TRP A 11 16.99 9.93 1.57
CA TRP A 11 17.44 9.68 2.93
C TRP A 11 18.61 10.54 3.32
N MET A 12 18.44 11.31 4.40
CA MET A 12 19.45 12.19 4.95
C MET A 12 19.92 11.73 6.32
N ARG A 13 21.22 11.55 6.47
CA ARG A 13 21.87 11.17 7.74
C ARG A 13 22.87 12.24 8.24
N GLY A 14 23.07 13.34 7.40
CA GLY A 14 24.09 14.38 7.61
C GLY A 14 25.30 14.19 6.69
N GLU A 15 25.06 13.90 5.42
CA GLU A 15 26.08 13.70 4.40
C GLU A 15 26.77 15.01 3.99
N PRO A 16 27.98 14.94 3.42
CA PRO A 16 28.65 16.10 2.83
C PRO A 16 27.81 16.79 1.75
N GLU A 17 27.92 18.10 1.66
CA GLU A 17 27.16 18.94 0.71
C GLU A 17 27.25 18.45 -0.75
N GLU A 18 28.43 18.04 -1.19
CA GLU A 18 28.62 17.55 -2.56
C GLU A 18 27.82 16.29 -2.86
N ILE A 19 27.60 15.43 -1.84
CA ILE A 19 26.81 14.21 -1.98
C ILE A 19 25.32 14.55 -2.07
N ILE A 20 24.82 15.42 -1.21
CA ILE A 20 23.42 15.86 -1.25
C ILE A 20 23.11 16.48 -2.61
N ARG A 21 23.97 17.36 -3.11
CA ARG A 21 23.81 18.01 -4.42
C ARG A 21 23.85 17.00 -5.57
N GLU A 22 24.76 16.03 -5.51
CA GLU A 22 24.86 14.98 -6.53
C GLU A 22 23.57 14.16 -6.56
N GLU A 23 23.09 13.67 -5.42
CA GLU A 23 21.91 12.79 -5.35
C GLU A 23 20.67 13.49 -5.91
N ILE A 24 20.43 14.75 -5.54
CA ILE A 24 19.30 15.53 -6.08
C ILE A 24 19.45 15.75 -7.60
N ALA A 25 20.69 15.95 -8.09
CA ALA A 25 20.94 16.05 -9.53
C ALA A 25 20.58 14.75 -10.25
N ARG A 26 20.94 13.60 -9.68
CA ARG A 26 20.61 12.28 -10.23
C ARG A 26 19.10 12.03 -10.24
N ILE A 27 18.39 12.38 -9.17
CA ILE A 27 16.91 12.32 -9.14
C ILE A 27 16.30 13.15 -10.28
N ALA A 28 16.80 14.36 -10.47
CA ALA A 28 16.31 15.25 -11.53
C ALA A 28 16.60 14.72 -12.94
N GLU A 29 17.69 13.98 -13.15
CA GLU A 29 18.03 13.30 -14.43
C GLU A 29 17.01 12.23 -14.79
N CYS A 30 16.35 11.60 -13.80
CA CYS A 30 15.25 10.66 -14.02
C CYS A 30 13.95 11.34 -14.52
N GLY A 31 13.94 12.65 -14.71
CA GLY A 31 12.73 13.40 -15.06
C GLY A 31 11.82 13.71 -13.86
N ILE A 32 12.24 13.35 -12.66
CA ILE A 32 11.51 13.59 -11.41
C ILE A 32 11.67 15.04 -10.98
N ARG A 33 10.60 15.64 -10.47
CA ARG A 33 10.56 17.05 -10.05
C ARG A 33 10.04 17.25 -8.63
N ALA A 34 10.17 16.20 -7.79
CA ALA A 34 9.94 16.30 -6.36
C ALA A 34 10.74 15.23 -5.61
N VAL A 35 10.95 15.44 -4.32
CA VAL A 35 11.52 14.45 -3.40
C VAL A 35 10.77 14.49 -2.09
N CYS A 36 10.73 13.36 -1.37
CA CYS A 36 10.34 13.28 0.03
C CYS A 36 11.61 13.11 0.88
N VAL A 37 11.97 14.14 1.61
CA VAL A 37 13.19 14.12 2.43
C VAL A 37 12.90 13.42 3.75
N GLU A 38 13.70 12.41 4.08
CA GLU A 38 13.58 11.63 5.30
C GLU A 38 14.86 11.69 6.14
N ALA A 39 14.70 11.95 7.43
CA ALA A 39 15.76 11.75 8.41
C ALA A 39 15.93 10.24 8.73
N ARG A 40 17.09 9.60 8.36
CA ARG A 40 17.21 8.13 8.41
C ARG A 40 18.46 7.58 9.11
N PRO A 41 18.64 7.72 10.41
CA PRO A 41 18.26 8.88 11.22
C PRO A 41 19.21 10.05 10.96
N HIS A 42 18.70 11.26 11.00
CA HIS A 42 19.54 12.46 11.04
C HIS A 42 19.87 12.82 12.49
N LYS A 43 21.16 12.96 12.82
CA LYS A 43 21.61 13.15 14.22
C LYS A 43 21.10 14.43 14.86
N ASP A 44 20.78 15.43 14.04
CA ASP A 44 20.40 16.78 14.48
C ASP A 44 19.09 17.23 13.81
N PHE A 45 18.12 16.32 13.69
CA PHE A 45 16.80 16.60 13.09
C PHE A 45 16.13 17.78 13.79
N CYS A 46 15.61 18.74 13.00
CA CYS A 46 15.11 20.04 13.44
C CYS A 46 16.12 20.88 14.23
N GLY A 47 17.42 20.59 14.12
CA GLY A 47 18.53 21.36 14.69
C GLY A 47 19.41 22.03 13.63
N PRO A 48 20.50 22.71 14.04
CA PRO A 48 21.38 23.44 13.12
C PRO A 48 21.92 22.60 11.96
N GLY A 49 22.29 21.33 12.20
CA GLY A 49 22.77 20.43 11.17
C GLY A 49 21.71 20.11 10.13
N TRP A 50 20.49 19.76 10.58
CA TRP A 50 19.36 19.54 9.71
C TRP A 50 19.02 20.77 8.85
N TRP A 51 19.02 21.95 9.48
CA TRP A 51 18.75 23.19 8.72
C TRP A 51 19.81 23.49 7.69
N HIS A 52 21.08 23.19 7.97
CA HIS A 52 22.18 23.31 7.00
C HIS A 52 21.92 22.40 5.76
N ASP A 53 21.58 21.15 6.01
CA ASP A 53 21.38 20.19 4.94
C ASP A 53 20.10 20.49 4.15
N MET A 54 19.02 20.89 4.83
CA MET A 54 17.79 21.37 4.19
C MET A 54 17.99 22.63 3.36
N ASP A 55 18.87 23.55 3.76
CA ASP A 55 19.23 24.73 2.96
C ASP A 55 19.87 24.32 1.63
N ILE A 56 20.70 23.25 1.62
CA ILE A 56 21.32 22.68 0.41
C ILE A 56 20.22 22.05 -0.47
N VAL A 57 19.34 21.23 0.13
CA VAL A 57 18.23 20.60 -0.58
C VAL A 57 17.33 21.64 -1.24
N LEU A 58 16.94 22.68 -0.51
CA LEU A 58 16.11 23.77 -1.03
C LEU A 58 16.80 24.57 -2.13
N ASP A 59 18.11 24.80 -2.02
CA ASP A 59 18.90 25.47 -3.06
C ASP A 59 18.89 24.65 -4.36
N GLU A 60 19.14 23.35 -4.28
CA GLU A 60 19.12 22.46 -5.45
C GLU A 60 17.70 22.29 -6.02
N ALA A 61 16.68 22.23 -5.17
CA ALA A 61 15.28 22.15 -5.60
C ALA A 61 14.86 23.40 -6.39
N ARG A 62 15.20 24.60 -5.90
CA ARG A 62 14.93 25.86 -6.62
C ARG A 62 15.61 25.93 -7.98
N LYS A 63 16.87 25.48 -8.07
CA LYS A 63 17.62 25.45 -9.35
C LYS A 63 16.97 24.54 -10.40
N ARG A 64 16.23 23.51 -9.97
CA ARG A 64 15.68 22.47 -10.85
C ARG A 64 14.15 22.50 -10.95
N ASP A 65 13.49 23.50 -10.38
CA ASP A 65 12.04 23.59 -10.28
C ASP A 65 11.41 22.35 -9.66
N MET A 66 11.99 21.87 -8.55
CA MET A 66 11.55 20.69 -7.80
C MET A 66 10.75 21.10 -6.56
N LYS A 67 9.89 20.21 -6.11
CA LYS A 67 9.14 20.29 -4.86
C LYS A 67 9.74 19.40 -3.79
N ILE A 68 9.56 19.80 -2.53
CA ILE A 68 10.05 19.05 -1.37
C ILE A 68 8.87 18.67 -0.51
N TRP A 69 8.77 17.37 -0.22
CA TRP A 69 7.99 16.80 0.85
C TRP A 69 8.93 16.49 2.01
N ILE A 70 8.44 16.49 3.22
CA ILE A 70 9.24 16.23 4.43
C ILE A 70 8.56 15.11 5.20
N LEU A 71 9.24 13.99 5.42
CA LEU A 71 8.78 12.98 6.35
C LEU A 71 8.77 13.60 7.75
N ASP A 72 7.65 13.46 8.44
CA ASP A 72 7.28 14.29 9.57
C ASP A 72 7.79 13.81 10.92
N ASP A 73 8.90 13.07 10.97
CA ASP A 73 9.57 12.74 12.23
C ASP A 73 11.08 12.52 12.06
N LYS A 74 11.78 12.40 13.19
CA LYS A 74 13.23 12.17 13.25
C LYS A 74 13.65 10.80 12.71
N HIS A 75 12.74 9.87 12.62
CA HIS A 75 12.80 8.56 11.97
C HIS A 75 11.41 7.95 11.94
N PHE A 76 11.20 6.96 11.09
CA PHE A 76 10.02 6.12 10.99
C PHE A 76 9.83 5.22 12.25
N PRO A 77 8.59 4.86 12.65
CA PRO A 77 7.33 5.43 12.16
C PRO A 77 7.02 6.79 12.79
N THR A 78 6.13 7.58 12.16
CA THR A 78 5.68 8.87 12.68
C THR A 78 5.02 8.77 14.05
N GLY A 79 5.42 9.60 15.01
CA GLY A 79 4.81 9.69 16.34
C GLY A 79 5.78 9.90 17.49
N TYR A 80 7.05 10.10 17.19
CA TYR A 80 8.06 10.49 18.20
C TYR A 80 8.11 11.98 18.45
N ALA A 81 7.48 12.78 17.61
CA ALA A 81 7.43 14.24 17.71
C ALA A 81 8.83 14.88 17.88
N ASN A 82 9.80 14.41 17.09
CA ASN A 82 11.21 14.80 17.22
C ASN A 82 11.79 14.60 18.65
N GLY A 83 11.27 13.67 19.42
CA GLY A 83 11.67 13.45 20.82
C GLY A 83 11.10 14.47 21.82
N LEU A 84 10.30 15.43 21.41
CA LEU A 84 9.68 16.40 22.32
C LEU A 84 8.81 15.72 23.39
N ILE A 85 8.22 14.57 23.07
CA ILE A 85 7.42 13.77 23.99
C ILE A 85 8.21 13.29 25.22
N GLU A 86 9.53 13.16 25.11
CA GLU A 86 10.39 12.76 26.23
C GLU A 86 10.48 13.86 27.29
N GLN A 87 10.31 15.12 26.89
CA GLN A 87 10.28 16.27 27.78
C GLN A 87 8.90 16.47 28.45
N HIS A 88 7.87 15.77 27.94
CA HIS A 88 6.48 15.83 28.41
C HIS A 88 5.96 14.44 28.78
N PRO A 89 6.45 13.83 29.89
CA PRO A 89 6.03 12.47 30.27
C PRO A 89 4.52 12.28 30.44
N GLU A 90 3.81 13.36 30.79
CA GLU A 90 2.34 13.37 30.92
C GLU A 90 1.62 13.18 29.58
N ARG A 91 2.27 13.51 28.46
CA ARG A 91 1.72 13.40 27.08
C ARG A 91 2.00 12.05 26.44
N LYS A 92 2.86 11.20 27.03
CA LYS A 92 3.15 9.87 26.50
C LYS A 92 1.91 9.02 26.38
N LYS A 93 1.90 8.10 25.42
CA LYS A 93 0.80 7.19 25.19
C LYS A 93 0.35 6.46 26.46
N GLN A 94 -0.93 6.21 26.57
CA GLN A 94 -1.57 5.56 27.68
C GLN A 94 -2.34 4.35 27.21
N TYR A 95 -2.39 3.37 28.07
CA TYR A 95 -3.12 2.13 27.86
C TYR A 95 -3.94 1.76 29.08
N ILE A 96 -4.94 0.91 28.88
CA ILE A 96 -5.49 0.09 29.92
C ILE A 96 -4.98 -1.35 29.77
N ALA A 97 -4.61 -1.92 30.91
CA ALA A 97 -4.26 -3.32 31.01
C ALA A 97 -5.10 -4.01 32.07
N CYS A 98 -5.17 -5.34 32.00
CA CYS A 98 -6.04 -6.12 32.87
C CYS A 98 -5.26 -7.22 33.58
N THR A 99 -5.35 -7.25 34.91
CA THR A 99 -4.91 -8.35 35.76
C THR A 99 -6.11 -9.03 36.37
N THR A 100 -6.14 -10.35 36.42
CA THR A 100 -7.26 -11.12 36.93
C THR A 100 -6.90 -11.98 38.13
N VAL A 101 -7.89 -12.28 38.96
CA VAL A 101 -7.81 -13.29 40.03
C VAL A 101 -9.11 -14.07 40.10
N ASP A 102 -9.01 -15.40 40.15
CA ASP A 102 -10.12 -16.31 40.28
C ASP A 102 -10.42 -16.55 41.76
N ILE A 103 -11.69 -16.48 42.12
CA ILE A 103 -12.19 -16.57 43.51
C ILE A 103 -13.39 -17.49 43.54
N TYR A 104 -13.47 -18.32 44.59
CA TYR A 104 -14.70 -19.00 44.95
C TYR A 104 -15.47 -18.16 45.99
N GLY A 105 -16.57 -17.59 45.59
CA GLY A 105 -17.49 -16.85 46.48
C GLY A 105 -18.17 -17.78 47.47
N ALA A 106 -18.21 -17.40 48.72
CA ALA A 106 -18.82 -18.19 49.78
C ALA A 106 -19.60 -17.30 50.80
N SER A 107 -20.12 -16.17 50.35
CA SER A 107 -20.83 -15.18 51.19
C SER A 107 -20.08 -14.67 52.43
N ARG A 108 -18.75 -14.90 52.47
CA ARG A 108 -17.82 -14.40 53.48
C ARG A 108 -17.06 -13.18 52.97
N PRO A 109 -16.59 -12.30 53.89
CA PRO A 109 -15.74 -11.18 53.48
C PRO A 109 -14.44 -11.68 52.84
N LEU A 110 -14.09 -11.12 51.69
CA LEU A 110 -12.87 -11.32 50.97
C LEU A 110 -12.16 -9.97 50.85
N THR A 111 -10.84 -9.95 50.93
CA THR A 111 -10.05 -8.73 50.75
C THR A 111 -8.97 -8.95 49.70
N LEU A 112 -8.96 -8.10 48.71
CA LEU A 112 -7.93 -8.06 47.66
C LEU A 112 -7.04 -6.84 47.85
N ASN A 113 -5.74 -7.02 47.62
CA ASN A 113 -4.80 -5.93 47.51
C ASN A 113 -4.74 -5.46 46.08
N ILE A 114 -5.56 -4.50 45.73
CA ILE A 114 -5.65 -3.93 44.39
C ILE A 114 -4.33 -3.28 43.97
N GLN A 115 -3.61 -2.59 44.86
CA GLN A 115 -2.33 -1.94 44.57
C GLN A 115 -1.27 -2.93 44.04
N ARG A 116 -1.32 -4.19 44.46
CA ARG A 116 -0.41 -5.24 43.92
C ARG A 116 -0.84 -5.77 42.55
N MET A 117 -2.05 -5.50 42.15
CA MET A 117 -2.62 -5.94 40.86
C MET A 117 -2.54 -4.88 39.76
N LEU A 118 -2.10 -3.64 40.10
CA LEU A 118 -1.92 -2.57 39.11
C LEU A 118 -0.59 -2.73 38.33
N LYS A 119 -0.32 -3.92 37.88
CA LYS A 119 0.87 -4.28 37.11
C LYS A 119 0.66 -5.58 36.34
N PRO A 120 1.40 -5.83 35.26
CA PRO A 120 1.26 -7.07 34.49
C PRO A 120 1.59 -8.29 35.34
N THR A 121 0.93 -9.39 35.06
CA THR A 121 1.37 -10.72 35.52
C THR A 121 2.46 -11.21 34.57
N ILE A 122 3.70 -11.24 35.05
CA ILE A 122 4.83 -11.70 34.26
C ILE A 122 4.93 -13.24 34.31
N GLY A 123 5.26 -13.84 33.18
CA GLY A 123 5.57 -15.26 33.09
C GLY A 123 6.92 -15.58 33.72
N PHE A 124 7.14 -16.86 34.06
CA PHE A 124 8.40 -17.31 34.68
C PHE A 124 9.65 -16.96 33.84
N TRP A 125 9.50 -17.03 32.51
CA TRP A 125 10.59 -16.75 31.54
C TRP A 125 10.83 -15.25 31.31
N GLU A 126 9.91 -14.40 31.78
CA GLU A 126 10.00 -12.93 31.68
C GLU A 126 10.65 -12.33 32.94
N ILE A 127 10.97 -13.16 33.95
CA ILE A 127 11.67 -12.73 35.15
C ILE A 127 13.07 -12.29 34.76
N GLY A 128 13.35 -11.01 34.95
CA GLY A 128 14.65 -10.41 34.57
C GLY A 128 14.59 -9.44 33.42
N ASN A 129 13.44 -9.33 32.75
CA ASN A 129 13.24 -8.26 31.80
C ASN A 129 13.27 -6.89 32.49
N PRO A 130 13.82 -5.86 31.85
CA PRO A 130 13.83 -4.51 32.42
C PRO A 130 12.40 -4.02 32.70
N VAL A 131 12.18 -3.53 33.94
CA VAL A 131 10.89 -2.94 34.35
C VAL A 131 11.14 -1.53 34.84
N ASP A 132 10.41 -0.57 34.29
CA ASP A 132 10.39 0.78 34.86
C ASP A 132 9.46 0.83 36.08
N TYR A 133 10.03 0.51 37.23
CA TYR A 133 9.31 0.52 38.51
C TYR A 133 8.76 1.90 38.90
N ALA A 134 9.39 2.99 38.45
CA ALA A 134 8.97 4.34 38.77
C ALA A 134 7.71 4.69 37.98
N GLU A 135 7.66 4.36 36.68
CA GLU A 135 6.46 4.52 35.86
C GLU A 135 5.35 3.55 36.29
N GLN A 136 5.69 2.29 36.57
CA GLN A 136 4.69 1.30 37.03
C GLN A 136 4.05 1.72 38.36
N ALA A 137 4.78 2.42 39.26
CA ALA A 137 4.20 2.97 40.49
C ALA A 137 3.14 4.06 40.26
N ARG A 138 3.07 4.63 39.05
CA ARG A 138 2.09 5.63 38.65
C ARG A 138 0.81 5.01 38.07
N ASN A 139 0.74 3.70 37.92
CA ASN A 139 -0.43 3.01 37.44
C ASN A 139 -1.64 3.30 38.35
N THR A 140 -2.79 3.60 37.75
CA THR A 140 -4.00 3.96 38.46
C THR A 140 -5.15 3.02 38.13
N LEU A 141 -5.97 2.72 39.13
CA LEU A 141 -7.16 1.89 38.96
C LEU A 141 -8.18 2.61 38.04
N VAL A 142 -8.65 1.90 37.00
CA VAL A 142 -9.77 2.32 36.16
C VAL A 142 -11.06 1.60 36.59
N ALA A 143 -10.97 0.28 36.73
CA ALA A 143 -12.11 -0.54 37.18
C ALA A 143 -11.63 -1.78 37.95
N ALA A 144 -12.42 -2.17 38.96
CA ALA A 144 -12.31 -3.47 39.62
C ALA A 144 -13.68 -4.13 39.57
N VAL A 145 -13.79 -5.21 38.81
CA VAL A 145 -15.12 -5.80 38.48
C VAL A 145 -15.09 -7.31 38.73
N ALA A 146 -15.99 -7.81 39.52
CA ALA A 146 -16.18 -9.25 39.69
C ALA A 146 -17.33 -9.73 38.81
N LEU A 147 -17.04 -10.75 38.01
CA LEU A 147 -17.97 -11.38 37.07
C LEU A 147 -18.03 -12.90 37.35
N ARG A 148 -19.20 -13.49 37.17
CA ARG A 148 -19.28 -14.96 37.12
C ARG A 148 -18.35 -15.49 36.08
N TYR A 149 -17.71 -16.63 36.38
CA TYR A 149 -16.73 -17.23 35.49
C TYR A 149 -16.90 -18.73 35.48
N GLU A 150 -17.28 -19.26 34.33
CA GLU A 150 -17.49 -20.70 34.14
C GLU A 150 -16.95 -21.11 32.75
N GLU A 151 -16.27 -22.24 32.65
CA GLU A 151 -15.76 -22.80 31.40
C GLU A 151 -14.98 -21.83 30.48
N GLY A 152 -14.21 -20.93 31.06
CA GLY A 152 -13.43 -19.96 30.29
C GLY A 152 -14.15 -18.65 29.93
N HIS A 153 -15.44 -18.55 30.27
CA HIS A 153 -16.30 -17.39 29.91
C HIS A 153 -16.74 -16.59 31.14
N ILE A 154 -16.88 -15.27 30.95
CA ILE A 154 -17.48 -14.35 31.91
C ILE A 154 -18.93 -14.10 31.56
N PHE A 155 -19.75 -13.80 32.60
CA PHE A 155 -21.17 -13.52 32.50
C PHE A 155 -21.49 -12.18 33.13
N HIS A 156 -22.29 -11.35 32.45
CA HIS A 156 -22.62 -10.00 32.91
C HIS A 156 -23.80 -9.99 33.90
N GLU A 157 -24.68 -11.02 33.90
CA GLU A 157 -25.89 -11.05 34.70
C GLU A 157 -25.65 -10.82 36.21
N ASP A 158 -24.51 -11.31 36.72
CA ASP A 158 -24.14 -11.20 38.13
C ASP A 158 -22.92 -10.28 38.33
N VAL A 159 -22.87 -9.13 37.65
CA VAL A 159 -21.72 -8.22 37.75
C VAL A 159 -21.69 -7.47 39.09
N VAL A 160 -20.53 -7.39 39.72
CA VAL A 160 -20.32 -6.60 40.94
C VAL A 160 -19.20 -5.58 40.68
N ASP A 161 -19.56 -4.30 40.67
CA ASP A 161 -18.58 -3.21 40.59
C ASP A 161 -17.94 -3.00 41.96
N LEU A 162 -16.65 -3.22 42.04
CA LEU A 162 -15.83 -3.07 43.22
C LEU A 162 -14.99 -1.77 43.20
N THR A 163 -15.06 -1.00 42.13
CA THR A 163 -14.17 0.15 41.86
C THR A 163 -14.26 1.17 42.99
N ASP A 164 -15.48 1.62 43.33
CA ASP A 164 -15.70 2.66 44.32
C ASP A 164 -15.61 2.15 45.77
N LEU A 165 -15.45 0.84 45.96
CA LEU A 165 -15.18 0.22 47.25
C LEU A 165 -13.68 0.16 47.59
N CYS A 166 -12.83 0.46 46.64
CA CYS A 166 -11.39 0.46 46.86
C CYS A 166 -10.94 1.60 47.78
N ARG A 167 -10.26 1.28 48.89
CA ARG A 167 -9.71 2.21 49.86
C ARG A 167 -8.29 1.81 50.19
N ASP A 168 -7.37 2.77 50.18
CA ASP A 168 -5.97 2.55 50.50
C ASP A 168 -5.35 1.36 49.72
N GLY A 169 -5.70 1.22 48.43
CA GLY A 169 -5.24 0.15 47.59
C GLY A 169 -5.78 -1.23 47.89
N LYS A 170 -6.85 -1.36 48.69
CA LYS A 170 -7.49 -2.61 49.03
C LYS A 170 -8.99 -2.50 48.81
N VAL A 171 -9.64 -3.63 48.54
CA VAL A 171 -11.10 -3.76 48.48
C VAL A 171 -11.54 -4.94 49.33
N THR A 172 -12.58 -4.73 50.18
CA THR A 172 -13.22 -5.79 50.95
C THR A 172 -14.66 -5.92 50.52
N PHE A 173 -15.07 -7.11 50.12
CA PHE A 173 -16.35 -7.39 49.51
C PHE A 173 -16.84 -8.80 49.83
N LYS A 174 -18.09 -9.10 49.45
CA LYS A 174 -18.68 -10.44 49.54
C LYS A 174 -19.24 -10.80 48.17
N LEU A 175 -19.07 -12.05 47.77
CA LEU A 175 -19.68 -12.61 46.55
C LEU A 175 -20.59 -13.79 46.93
N PRO A 176 -21.71 -13.99 46.23
CA PRO A 176 -22.51 -15.21 46.30
C PRO A 176 -21.65 -16.45 46.04
N GLU A 177 -22.12 -17.60 46.46
CA GLU A 177 -21.48 -18.88 46.24
C GLU A 177 -21.28 -19.14 44.72
N GLY A 178 -20.09 -19.63 44.34
CA GLY A 178 -19.75 -19.96 42.97
C GLY A 178 -18.41 -19.41 42.51
N GLN A 179 -18.07 -19.66 41.26
CA GLN A 179 -16.82 -19.21 40.69
C GLN A 179 -16.95 -17.78 40.16
N TRP A 180 -15.98 -16.97 40.48
CA TRP A 180 -15.89 -15.57 40.09
C TRP A 180 -14.51 -15.25 39.59
N ARG A 181 -14.39 -14.38 38.59
CA ARG A 181 -13.16 -13.74 38.17
C ARG A 181 -13.25 -12.25 38.44
N VAL A 182 -12.30 -11.72 39.24
CA VAL A 182 -12.16 -10.29 39.46
C VAL A 182 -11.17 -9.76 38.43
N HIS A 183 -11.63 -8.81 37.63
CA HIS A 183 -10.84 -8.09 36.68
C HIS A 183 -10.41 -6.76 37.27
N VAL A 184 -9.12 -6.53 37.40
CA VAL A 184 -8.54 -5.24 37.81
C VAL A 184 -7.96 -4.59 36.58
N ILE A 185 -8.63 -3.57 36.11
CA ILE A 185 -8.26 -2.81 34.91
C ILE A 185 -7.61 -1.52 35.41
N TYR A 186 -6.41 -1.28 34.93
CA TYR A 186 -5.61 -0.14 35.34
C TYR A 186 -5.03 0.60 34.14
N ARG A 187 -4.83 1.90 34.30
CA ARG A 187 -4.15 2.76 33.37
C ARG A 187 -2.64 2.65 33.58
N THR A 188 -1.92 2.50 32.48
CA THR A 188 -0.46 2.33 32.47
C THR A 188 0.19 3.03 31.27
N ARG A 189 1.48 3.27 31.32
CA ARG A 189 2.33 3.73 30.24
C ARG A 189 3.48 2.78 29.93
N THR A 190 3.56 1.66 30.64
CA THR A 190 4.74 0.74 30.57
C THR A 190 4.49 -0.57 29.84
N ASP A 191 3.25 -0.95 29.61
CA ASP A 191 2.91 -2.32 29.25
C ASP A 191 2.75 -2.54 27.73
N GLY A 192 3.08 -1.56 26.88
CA GLY A 192 2.94 -1.69 25.44
C GLY A 192 3.83 -0.76 24.63
N GLY A 193 4.49 -1.32 23.62
CA GLY A 193 5.24 -0.59 22.60
C GLY A 193 6.33 0.36 23.11
N ASP A 194 6.74 1.29 22.27
CA ASP A 194 7.76 2.28 22.60
C ASP A 194 7.22 3.35 23.57
N PRO A 195 7.82 3.56 24.75
CA PRO A 195 7.35 4.54 25.72
C PRO A 195 7.61 5.99 25.32
N THR A 196 8.36 6.23 24.24
CA THR A 196 8.72 7.58 23.76
C THR A 196 7.82 8.07 22.63
N TYR A 197 6.62 7.51 22.52
CA TYR A 197 5.69 7.76 21.44
C TYR A 197 4.45 8.52 21.90
N ILE A 198 3.83 9.34 21.04
CA ILE A 198 2.61 10.09 21.35
C ILE A 198 1.39 9.18 21.51
N ASN A 199 0.36 9.69 22.17
CA ASN A 199 -0.96 9.06 22.27
C ASN A 199 -1.88 9.62 21.18
N MET A 200 -2.10 8.87 20.11
CA MET A 200 -2.88 9.30 18.95
C MET A 200 -4.33 9.66 19.27
N ILE A 201 -4.87 9.15 20.38
CA ILE A 201 -6.27 9.39 20.81
C ILE A 201 -6.40 10.40 21.96
N ASP A 202 -5.33 11.13 22.25
CA ASP A 202 -5.30 12.25 23.21
C ASP A 202 -4.91 13.52 22.46
N LYS A 203 -5.78 14.51 22.47
CA LYS A 203 -5.61 15.74 21.69
C LYS A 203 -4.31 16.48 22.00
N VAL A 204 -3.95 16.58 23.28
CA VAL A 204 -2.75 17.32 23.72
C VAL A 204 -1.48 16.53 23.33
N SER A 205 -1.52 15.22 23.52
CA SER A 205 -0.42 14.35 23.13
C SER A 205 -0.20 14.37 21.61
N ALA A 206 -1.25 14.15 20.81
CA ALA A 206 -1.16 14.17 19.35
C ALA A 206 -0.68 15.51 18.80
N HIS A 207 -1.09 16.63 19.40
CA HIS A 207 -0.64 17.97 19.00
C HIS A 207 0.88 18.17 19.18
N THR A 208 1.53 17.38 20.04
CA THR A 208 3.00 17.43 20.22
C THR A 208 3.75 17.12 18.91
N GLN A 209 3.17 16.34 18.02
CA GLN A 209 3.74 16.08 16.67
C GLN A 209 3.84 17.38 15.88
N ILE A 210 2.77 18.19 15.90
CA ILE A 210 2.75 19.51 15.24
C ILE A 210 3.79 20.43 15.87
N GLU A 211 3.82 20.51 17.21
CA GLU A 211 4.79 21.35 17.95
C GLU A 211 6.25 20.97 17.65
N GLY A 212 6.55 19.66 17.63
CA GLY A 212 7.91 19.13 17.50
C GLY A 212 8.50 19.19 16.10
N VAL A 213 7.66 19.12 15.07
CA VAL A 213 8.14 18.98 13.70
C VAL A 213 7.60 20.08 12.78
N TYR A 214 6.31 20.24 12.68
CA TYR A 214 5.66 21.14 11.71
C TYR A 214 5.95 22.60 12.02
N GLU A 215 5.75 23.01 13.27
CA GLU A 215 6.04 24.38 13.73
C GLU A 215 7.53 24.71 13.62
N ALA A 216 8.41 23.74 13.90
CA ALA A 216 9.84 23.90 13.77
C ALA A 216 10.28 24.20 12.32
N HIS A 217 9.72 23.46 11.35
CA HIS A 217 9.98 23.69 9.93
C HIS A 217 9.35 25.00 9.44
N TYR A 218 8.13 25.32 9.88
CA TYR A 218 7.48 26.57 9.52
C TYR A 218 8.23 27.78 10.07
N ALA A 219 8.66 27.75 11.32
CA ALA A 219 9.45 28.83 11.91
C ALA A 219 10.74 29.13 11.12
N LYS A 220 11.33 28.10 10.50
CA LYS A 220 12.56 28.23 9.70
C LYS A 220 12.28 28.58 8.23
N TYR A 221 11.23 28.01 7.63
CA TYR A 221 11.01 28.00 6.19
C TYR A 221 9.65 28.52 5.74
N ALA A 222 8.95 29.34 6.53
CA ALA A 222 7.62 29.89 6.18
C ALA A 222 7.56 30.50 4.76
N GLY A 223 8.66 31.10 4.28
CA GLY A 223 8.76 31.67 2.94
C GLY A 223 8.80 30.67 1.79
N GLU A 224 9.08 29.41 2.07
CA GLU A 224 9.16 28.31 1.10
C GLU A 224 7.87 27.48 1.05
N PHE A 225 7.01 27.57 2.06
CA PHE A 225 5.75 26.84 2.16
C PHE A 225 4.80 27.22 1.02
N GLY A 226 4.25 26.22 0.36
CA GLY A 226 3.44 26.37 -0.85
C GLY A 226 4.22 26.75 -2.13
N LYS A 227 5.53 26.97 -2.01
CA LYS A 227 6.43 27.26 -3.14
C LYS A 227 7.34 26.07 -3.43
N THR A 228 8.43 25.93 -2.70
CA THR A 228 9.37 24.82 -2.82
C THR A 228 8.95 23.65 -1.92
N ILE A 229 8.56 23.95 -0.67
CA ILE A 229 8.01 22.93 0.24
C ILE A 229 6.54 22.71 -0.13
N ALA A 230 6.22 21.50 -0.55
CA ALA A 230 4.90 21.07 -0.98
C ALA A 230 4.06 20.55 0.20
N GLY A 231 4.69 19.88 1.17
CA GLY A 231 3.96 19.30 2.27
C GLY A 231 4.78 18.39 3.16
N PHE A 232 4.05 17.62 3.95
CA PHE A 232 4.58 16.64 4.87
C PHE A 232 4.03 15.26 4.57
N PHE A 233 4.84 14.24 4.90
CA PHE A 233 4.53 12.84 4.74
C PHE A 233 4.58 12.16 6.11
N SER A 234 3.49 11.55 6.54
CA SER A 234 3.46 10.68 7.73
C SER A 234 3.63 9.23 7.33
N ASP A 235 4.61 8.59 7.93
CA ASP A 235 4.97 7.22 7.68
C ASP A 235 4.52 6.33 8.82
N GLU A 236 3.57 5.42 8.54
CA GLU A 236 3.02 4.42 9.45
C GLU A 236 2.64 4.90 10.88
N PRO A 237 2.00 6.05 11.07
CA PRO A 237 1.55 6.44 12.40
C PRO A 237 0.57 5.41 12.98
N GLN A 238 0.89 4.87 14.17
CA GLN A 238 0.27 3.67 14.70
C GLN A 238 -0.13 3.81 16.16
N PHE A 239 -0.98 2.91 16.67
CA PHE A 239 -1.25 2.86 18.11
C PHE A 239 -0.04 2.39 18.92
N GLY A 240 0.77 1.51 18.36
CA GLY A 240 1.98 1.02 18.99
C GLY A 240 1.75 0.45 20.40
N ASN A 241 0.64 -0.28 20.59
CA ASN A 241 0.25 -0.84 21.89
C ASN A 241 0.78 -2.26 22.13
N ILE A 242 1.67 -2.72 21.26
CA ILE A 242 2.37 -4.00 21.40
C ILE A 242 3.88 -3.80 21.22
N SER A 243 4.68 -4.62 21.91
CA SER A 243 6.15 -4.59 21.80
C SER A 243 6.69 -5.54 20.72
N GLU A 244 5.85 -6.43 20.20
CA GLU A 244 6.20 -7.39 19.17
C GLU A 244 5.65 -6.91 17.82
N GLN A 245 6.38 -7.12 16.76
CA GLN A 245 5.86 -6.97 15.41
C GLN A 245 4.91 -8.14 15.11
N SER A 246 3.63 -7.92 15.32
CA SER A 246 2.58 -8.91 15.07
C SER A 246 1.44 -8.26 14.32
N PHE A 247 1.07 -8.86 13.22
CA PHE A 247 -0.07 -8.45 12.40
C PHE A 247 -1.41 -9.01 12.90
N ASP A 248 -1.42 -10.05 13.74
CA ASP A 248 -2.65 -10.57 14.36
C ASP A 248 -2.96 -9.88 15.70
N THR A 249 -3.44 -8.64 15.61
CA THR A 249 -3.82 -7.80 16.76
C THR A 249 -5.33 -7.67 16.93
N LYS A 250 -6.08 -8.67 16.49
CA LYS A 250 -7.55 -8.69 16.66
C LYS A 250 -7.92 -8.63 18.15
N LEU A 251 -8.84 -7.71 18.47
CA LEU A 251 -9.32 -7.50 19.84
C LEU A 251 -9.94 -8.78 20.42
N GLY A 252 -9.46 -9.15 21.61
CA GLY A 252 -9.92 -10.36 22.33
C GLY A 252 -9.28 -11.68 21.86
N LYS A 253 -8.47 -11.71 20.81
CA LYS A 253 -7.65 -12.86 20.44
C LYS A 253 -6.26 -12.79 21.10
N LYS A 254 -5.57 -11.67 20.95
CA LYS A 254 -4.27 -11.46 21.58
C LYS A 254 -4.42 -10.75 22.93
N LYS A 255 -3.71 -11.21 23.94
CA LYS A 255 -3.60 -10.48 25.22
C LYS A 255 -2.62 -9.31 24.99
N MET A 256 -3.16 -8.10 24.98
CA MET A 256 -2.41 -6.86 24.79
C MET A 256 -3.02 -5.74 25.64
N PRO A 257 -2.22 -4.73 26.03
CA PRO A 257 -2.79 -3.50 26.57
C PRO A 257 -3.56 -2.77 25.45
N LEU A 258 -4.56 -2.01 25.84
CA LEU A 258 -5.46 -1.34 24.89
C LEU A 258 -5.27 0.18 24.98
N PRO A 259 -5.20 0.92 23.86
CA PRO A 259 -5.11 2.37 23.83
C PRO A 259 -6.15 3.04 24.73
N TRP A 260 -5.74 4.08 25.45
CA TRP A 260 -6.60 4.77 26.40
C TRP A 260 -6.32 6.27 26.43
N SER A 261 -7.38 7.07 26.62
CA SER A 261 -7.32 8.49 26.93
C SER A 261 -8.50 8.89 27.84
N GLU A 262 -8.43 10.09 28.44
CA GLU A 262 -9.59 10.62 29.20
C GLU A 262 -10.77 10.92 28.26
N GLU A 263 -10.50 11.39 27.04
CA GLU A 263 -11.54 11.63 26.02
C GLU A 263 -12.28 10.33 25.67
N LEU A 264 -11.56 9.21 25.56
CA LEU A 264 -12.19 7.90 25.37
C LEU A 264 -13.08 7.52 26.56
N ALA A 265 -12.63 7.76 27.79
CA ALA A 265 -13.41 7.51 28.99
C ALA A 265 -14.69 8.37 29.02
N GLU A 266 -14.62 9.61 28.56
CA GLU A 266 -15.78 10.51 28.42
C GLU A 266 -16.78 9.97 27.40
N MET A 267 -16.34 9.58 26.19
CA MET A 267 -17.19 8.99 25.16
C MET A 267 -17.89 7.70 25.64
N LEU A 268 -17.17 6.83 26.36
CA LEU A 268 -17.76 5.62 26.94
C LEU A 268 -18.73 5.96 28.07
N THR A 269 -18.48 7.02 28.84
CA THR A 269 -19.37 7.52 29.87
C THR A 269 -20.63 8.13 29.28
N GLU A 270 -20.56 8.87 28.21
CA GLU A 270 -21.72 9.40 27.47
C GLU A 270 -22.61 8.25 27.00
N ARG A 271 -21.99 7.17 26.49
CA ARG A 271 -22.71 6.02 25.92
C ARG A 271 -23.35 5.12 26.98
N TYR A 272 -22.65 4.84 28.08
CA TYR A 272 -23.04 3.82 29.06
C TYR A 272 -23.25 4.34 30.47
N GLY A 273 -23.05 5.64 30.73
CA GLY A 273 -22.95 6.17 32.06
C GLY A 273 -21.81 5.53 32.86
N ALA A 274 -21.87 5.59 34.18
CA ALA A 274 -20.86 4.96 35.05
C ALA A 274 -20.70 3.44 34.84
N LYS A 275 -21.69 2.79 34.22
CA LYS A 275 -21.68 1.35 33.95
C LYS A 275 -20.60 0.93 32.96
N TYR A 276 -20.03 1.85 32.17
CA TYR A 276 -18.97 1.49 31.23
C TYR A 276 -17.82 0.72 31.90
N ARG A 277 -17.54 0.99 33.19
CA ARG A 277 -16.48 0.30 33.95
C ARG A 277 -16.75 -1.20 34.06
N THR A 278 -18.01 -1.61 34.25
CA THR A 278 -18.39 -3.01 34.35
C THR A 278 -18.37 -3.75 33.03
N LEU A 279 -18.25 -3.00 31.91
CA LEU A 279 -18.19 -3.52 30.56
C LEU A 279 -16.76 -3.70 30.04
N LEU A 280 -15.78 -2.97 30.60
CA LEU A 280 -14.38 -3.06 30.17
C LEU A 280 -13.79 -4.49 30.20
N PRO A 281 -14.15 -5.39 31.15
CA PRO A 281 -13.66 -6.78 31.12
C PRO A 281 -13.95 -7.53 29.81
N PHE A 282 -14.99 -7.16 29.05
CA PHE A 282 -15.39 -7.81 27.80
C PHE A 282 -14.41 -7.49 26.64
N LEU A 283 -13.55 -6.49 26.82
CA LEU A 283 -12.45 -6.21 25.89
C LEU A 283 -11.30 -7.22 26.05
N PHE A 284 -11.13 -7.81 27.26
CA PHE A 284 -10.00 -8.68 27.61
C PHE A 284 -10.34 -10.15 27.74
N ALA A 285 -11.58 -10.48 28.03
CA ALA A 285 -12.04 -11.84 28.30
C ALA A 285 -13.09 -12.31 27.30
N GLN A 286 -13.29 -13.61 27.18
CA GLN A 286 -14.38 -14.18 26.40
C GLN A 286 -15.67 -14.16 27.21
N SER A 287 -16.79 -13.84 26.56
CA SER A 287 -18.11 -13.80 27.17
C SER A 287 -18.99 -14.95 26.71
N ALA A 288 -19.82 -15.45 27.59
CA ALA A 288 -20.93 -16.34 27.25
C ALA A 288 -22.05 -15.62 26.51
N GLU A 289 -22.14 -14.31 26.67
CA GLU A 289 -23.18 -13.46 26.09
C GLU A 289 -22.81 -13.02 24.68
N LYS A 290 -23.28 -13.76 23.69
CA LYS A 290 -22.92 -13.63 22.29
C LYS A 290 -23.17 -12.26 21.65
N LYS A 291 -24.06 -11.44 22.24
CA LYS A 291 -24.42 -10.13 21.67
C LYS A 291 -23.72 -8.96 22.37
N LEU A 292 -23.52 -9.05 23.69
CA LEU A 292 -22.96 -7.96 24.49
C LEU A 292 -21.51 -7.69 24.18
N GLN A 293 -20.68 -8.73 24.06
CA GLN A 293 -19.26 -8.58 23.79
C GLN A 293 -18.95 -7.96 22.42
N PRO A 294 -19.59 -8.38 21.31
CA PRO A 294 -19.42 -7.71 20.01
C PRO A 294 -19.79 -6.23 20.08
N GLN A 295 -20.88 -5.86 20.77
CA GLN A 295 -21.30 -4.47 20.94
C GLN A 295 -20.21 -3.64 21.62
N ILE A 296 -19.67 -4.12 22.75
CA ILE A 296 -18.66 -3.38 23.52
C ILE A 296 -17.36 -3.24 22.73
N ARG A 297 -16.96 -4.26 21.99
CA ARG A 297 -15.79 -4.22 21.12
C ARG A 297 -15.97 -3.23 19.97
N TYR A 298 -17.15 -3.24 19.36
CA TYR A 298 -17.53 -2.24 18.34
C TYR A 298 -17.43 -0.83 18.90
N ASP A 299 -18.06 -0.56 20.04
CA ASP A 299 -18.11 0.77 20.63
C ASP A 299 -16.71 1.28 21.01
N TYR A 300 -15.87 0.41 21.56
CA TYR A 300 -14.50 0.76 21.88
C TYR A 300 -13.69 1.09 20.59
N MET A 301 -13.73 0.23 19.58
CA MET A 301 -12.99 0.43 18.34
C MET A 301 -13.51 1.63 17.53
N ASP A 302 -14.83 1.83 17.51
CA ASP A 302 -15.47 2.99 16.87
C ASP A 302 -15.02 4.30 17.54
N CYS A 303 -15.01 4.35 18.87
CA CYS A 303 -14.53 5.53 19.61
C CYS A 303 -13.04 5.82 19.34
N ILE A 304 -12.16 4.83 19.46
CA ILE A 304 -10.72 5.07 19.31
C ILE A 304 -10.34 5.46 17.88
N SER A 305 -10.98 4.87 16.87
CA SER A 305 -10.72 5.22 15.48
C SER A 305 -11.23 6.64 15.13
N LYS A 306 -12.35 7.06 15.71
CA LYS A 306 -12.85 8.43 15.62
C LYS A 306 -11.91 9.42 16.31
N LEU A 307 -11.42 9.09 17.50
CA LEU A 307 -10.45 9.93 18.22
C LEU A 307 -9.11 10.01 17.47
N TYR A 308 -8.65 8.94 16.85
CA TYR A 308 -7.46 8.97 15.99
C TYR A 308 -7.64 9.99 14.85
N ALA A 309 -8.75 9.92 14.13
CA ALA A 309 -9.05 10.88 13.08
C ALA A 309 -9.16 12.32 13.63
N GLN A 310 -9.87 12.51 14.74
CA GLN A 310 -10.17 13.82 15.33
C GLN A 310 -8.94 14.49 15.94
N ASN A 311 -8.08 13.72 16.62
CA ASN A 311 -7.00 14.27 17.45
C ASN A 311 -5.64 14.28 16.72
N PHE A 312 -5.42 13.35 15.77
CA PHE A 312 -4.17 13.23 15.04
C PHE A 312 -4.32 13.61 13.55
N ALA A 313 -5.06 12.83 12.77
CA ALA A 313 -5.05 12.97 11.32
C ALA A 313 -5.61 14.31 10.82
N ARG A 314 -6.80 14.70 11.30
CA ARG A 314 -7.45 15.97 10.87
C ARG A 314 -6.66 17.22 11.28
N PRO A 315 -6.20 17.36 12.54
CA PRO A 315 -5.46 18.55 12.96
C PRO A 315 -4.17 18.77 12.18
N ILE A 316 -3.44 17.69 11.83
CA ILE A 316 -2.26 17.80 10.98
C ILE A 316 -2.64 18.32 9.59
N GLY A 317 -3.64 17.71 8.96
CA GLY A 317 -4.11 18.14 7.64
C GLY A 317 -4.65 19.57 7.64
N GLU A 318 -5.37 19.98 8.68
CA GLU A 318 -5.86 21.35 8.85
C GLU A 318 -4.70 22.33 8.98
N TRP A 319 -3.73 22.04 9.85
CA TRP A 319 -2.52 22.83 10.02
C TRP A 319 -1.76 22.99 8.68
N CYS A 320 -1.56 21.92 7.94
CA CYS A 320 -0.89 21.96 6.63
C CYS A 320 -1.60 22.88 5.65
N ARG A 321 -2.93 22.75 5.52
CA ARG A 321 -3.73 23.59 4.61
C ARG A 321 -3.73 25.07 5.03
N GLU A 322 -3.77 25.36 6.32
CA GLU A 322 -3.63 26.73 6.86
C GLU A 322 -2.27 27.36 6.51
N HIS A 323 -1.24 26.54 6.36
CA HIS A 323 0.11 26.95 5.99
C HIS A 323 0.43 26.79 4.49
N ASN A 324 -0.59 26.56 3.64
CA ASN A 324 -0.49 26.39 2.19
C ASN A 324 0.39 25.21 1.74
N VAL A 325 0.44 24.15 2.51
CA VAL A 325 1.10 22.88 2.18
C VAL A 325 0.11 21.73 2.31
N GLU A 326 0.46 20.57 1.80
CA GLU A 326 -0.38 19.39 1.85
C GLU A 326 0.12 18.39 2.90
N TYR A 327 -0.79 17.53 3.36
CA TYR A 327 -0.51 16.42 4.24
C TYR A 327 -0.79 15.11 3.49
N ILE A 328 0.20 14.24 3.42
CA ILE A 328 0.11 12.93 2.78
C ILE A 328 0.76 11.85 3.65
N GLY A 329 0.68 10.61 3.26
CA GLY A 329 1.28 9.47 3.94
C GLY A 329 0.42 8.23 3.85
N HIS A 330 0.76 7.22 4.62
CA HIS A 330 0.00 5.98 4.76
C HIS A 330 0.04 5.48 6.21
N VAL A 331 -0.70 4.41 6.49
CA VAL A 331 -0.64 3.64 7.73
C VAL A 331 -0.34 2.19 7.38
N VAL A 332 -0.05 1.33 8.33
CA VAL A 332 0.13 -0.10 8.05
C VAL A 332 -1.22 -0.72 7.67
N GLU A 333 -1.28 -1.31 6.47
CA GLU A 333 -2.50 -1.93 5.94
C GLU A 333 -2.48 -3.46 6.01
N ASP A 334 -1.33 -4.07 6.19
CA ASP A 334 -1.05 -5.49 6.05
C ASP A 334 -2.00 -6.40 6.82
N ASN A 335 -2.30 -7.56 6.25
CA ASN A 335 -2.96 -8.67 6.94
C ASN A 335 -4.20 -8.29 7.76
N SER A 336 -5.01 -7.36 7.31
CA SER A 336 -6.14 -6.77 8.03
C SER A 336 -5.74 -5.80 9.17
N VAL A 337 -4.48 -5.40 9.27
CA VAL A 337 -4.03 -4.37 10.22
C VAL A 337 -4.71 -3.03 9.95
N HIS A 338 -5.09 -2.79 8.69
CA HIS A 338 -5.91 -1.63 8.28
C HIS A 338 -7.15 -1.38 9.16
N SER A 339 -7.66 -2.42 9.86
CA SER A 339 -8.82 -2.35 10.77
C SER A 339 -8.49 -2.67 12.23
N ARG A 340 -7.20 -2.86 12.58
CA ARG A 340 -6.80 -3.40 13.89
C ARG A 340 -5.94 -2.43 14.68
N LEU A 341 -5.57 -2.90 15.89
CA LEU A 341 -4.64 -2.26 16.82
C LEU A 341 -3.18 -2.63 16.50
N GLY A 342 -2.28 -2.41 17.43
CA GLY A 342 -0.87 -2.72 17.27
C GLY A 342 -0.18 -1.74 16.34
N LEU A 343 0.27 -2.22 15.20
CA LEU A 343 0.87 -1.40 14.13
C LEU A 343 -0.17 -0.60 13.35
N GLY A 344 -1.46 -0.93 13.49
CA GLY A 344 -2.55 -0.29 12.76
C GLY A 344 -3.08 0.99 13.39
N ALA A 345 -4.05 1.60 12.70
CA ALA A 345 -4.78 2.81 13.09
C ALA A 345 -6.29 2.55 13.32
N ALA A 346 -6.68 1.31 13.55
CA ALA A 346 -8.04 0.81 13.79
C ALA A 346 -9.03 0.95 12.61
N HIS A 347 -8.87 1.92 11.72
CA HIS A 347 -9.77 2.12 10.59
C HIS A 347 -9.10 2.97 9.51
N TRP A 348 -8.75 2.36 8.40
CA TRP A 348 -7.97 2.99 7.34
C TRP A 348 -8.60 4.28 6.80
N PHE A 349 -9.89 4.29 6.43
CA PHE A 349 -10.53 5.49 5.88
C PHE A 349 -10.53 6.66 6.86
N ARG A 350 -10.74 6.40 8.16
CA ARG A 350 -10.69 7.44 9.20
C ARG A 350 -9.27 7.96 9.39
N ALA A 351 -8.27 7.08 9.32
CA ALA A 351 -6.87 7.49 9.40
C ALA A 351 -6.48 8.41 8.22
N MET A 352 -7.06 8.19 7.05
CA MET A 352 -6.84 9.02 5.85
C MET A 352 -7.62 10.34 5.83
N GLU A 353 -8.50 10.63 6.80
CA GLU A 353 -9.38 11.81 6.73
C GLU A 353 -8.63 13.16 6.69
N GLY A 354 -7.48 13.25 7.32
CA GLY A 354 -6.65 14.46 7.32
C GLY A 354 -5.89 14.68 6.02
N GLN A 355 -5.60 13.62 5.30
CA GLN A 355 -4.67 13.61 4.17
C GLN A 355 -5.27 14.17 2.88
N ASP A 356 -4.43 14.82 2.06
CA ASP A 356 -4.78 15.42 0.78
C ASP A 356 -4.65 14.44 -0.40
N MET A 357 -4.03 13.28 -0.19
CA MET A 357 -4.04 12.11 -1.07
C MET A 357 -4.40 10.87 -0.23
N ALA A 358 -4.98 9.85 -0.83
CA ALA A 358 -5.12 8.57 -0.15
C ALA A 358 -3.83 7.77 -0.34
N GLY A 359 -3.24 7.28 0.75
CA GLY A 359 -1.95 6.60 0.71
C GLY A 359 -1.99 5.16 1.18
N ILE A 360 -1.18 4.35 0.52
CA ILE A 360 -0.85 2.97 0.89
C ILE A 360 0.64 2.74 0.67
N ASP A 361 1.18 1.63 1.17
CA ASP A 361 2.47 1.12 0.74
C ASP A 361 2.37 -0.26 0.05
N VAL A 362 3.38 -0.60 -0.75
CA VAL A 362 3.60 -1.94 -1.30
C VAL A 362 5.09 -2.25 -1.29
N ILE A 363 5.51 -2.94 -0.24
CA ILE A 363 6.90 -3.21 0.09
C ILE A 363 7.16 -4.71 0.30
N GLY A 364 8.41 -5.10 0.40
CA GLY A 364 8.93 -6.31 1.04
C GLY A 364 8.23 -7.63 0.74
N GLY A 365 7.91 -7.96 -0.51
CA GLY A 365 7.32 -9.26 -0.86
C GLY A 365 5.80 -9.29 -0.96
N GLN A 366 5.12 -8.17 -0.74
CA GLN A 366 3.67 -8.07 -0.93
C GLN A 366 3.25 -8.32 -2.40
N TYR A 367 4.11 -8.02 -3.35
CA TYR A 367 3.91 -8.31 -4.76
C TYR A 367 5.18 -8.87 -5.42
N TYR A 368 5.03 -10.00 -6.09
CA TYR A 368 6.02 -10.53 -7.03
C TYR A 368 5.28 -11.02 -8.27
N PHE A 369 5.73 -10.57 -9.45
CA PHE A 369 5.19 -11.08 -10.70
C PHE A 369 5.50 -12.58 -10.85
N GLY A 370 4.47 -13.38 -11.21
CA GLY A 370 4.58 -14.83 -11.35
C GLY A 370 4.53 -15.63 -10.06
N ALA A 371 4.63 -15.00 -8.87
CA ALA A 371 4.43 -15.71 -7.62
C ALA A 371 2.93 -16.02 -7.40
N PRO A 372 2.58 -17.24 -6.91
CA PRO A 372 1.21 -17.56 -6.53
C PRO A 372 0.67 -16.52 -5.53
N VAL A 373 -0.55 -16.06 -5.77
CA VAL A 373 -1.17 -14.99 -4.94
C VAL A 373 -1.24 -15.41 -3.48
N GLU A 374 -1.61 -16.64 -3.21
CA GLU A 374 -1.80 -17.18 -1.86
C GLU A 374 -0.49 -17.35 -1.07
N GLU A 375 0.65 -17.30 -1.75
CA GLU A 375 1.97 -17.47 -1.14
C GLU A 375 2.69 -16.14 -0.87
N ARG A 376 2.13 -15.02 -1.29
CA ARG A 376 2.72 -13.70 -1.08
C ARG A 376 2.65 -13.31 0.38
N LYS A 377 3.79 -12.91 0.92
CA LYS A 377 3.94 -12.60 2.35
C LYS A 377 4.88 -11.41 2.53
N LEU A 378 4.56 -10.57 3.50
CA LEU A 378 5.54 -9.68 4.09
C LEU A 378 6.23 -10.46 5.22
N MET A 379 7.54 -10.67 5.14
CA MET A 379 8.29 -11.51 6.10
C MET A 379 7.69 -12.93 6.21
N ALA A 380 7.23 -13.34 7.41
CA ALA A 380 6.64 -14.66 7.66
C ALA A 380 5.11 -14.70 7.60
N GLU A 381 4.47 -13.53 7.55
CA GLU A 381 3.01 -13.37 7.57
C GLU A 381 2.54 -12.66 6.31
N GLY A 382 1.36 -12.97 5.82
CA GLY A 382 0.80 -12.29 4.66
C GLY A 382 -0.59 -12.77 4.29
N ASP A 383 -1.34 -11.88 3.67
CA ASP A 383 -2.60 -12.17 2.98
C ASP A 383 -2.44 -11.74 1.52
N GLY A 384 -1.97 -12.66 0.70
CA GLY A 384 -1.69 -12.37 -0.71
C GLY A 384 -2.94 -11.99 -1.51
N GLU A 385 -4.12 -12.48 -1.13
CA GLU A 385 -5.38 -12.03 -1.75
C GLU A 385 -5.65 -10.56 -1.45
N PHE A 386 -5.38 -10.11 -0.21
CA PHE A 386 -5.51 -8.71 0.16
C PHE A 386 -4.54 -7.84 -0.64
N PHE A 387 -3.26 -8.19 -0.67
CA PHE A 387 -2.24 -7.45 -1.41
C PHE A 387 -2.56 -7.36 -2.90
N HIS A 388 -3.04 -8.46 -3.48
CA HIS A 388 -3.31 -8.50 -4.92
C HIS A 388 -4.62 -7.81 -5.32
N TYR A 389 -5.73 -8.08 -4.61
CA TYR A 389 -7.07 -7.68 -5.07
C TYR A 389 -7.64 -6.47 -4.34
N ALA A 390 -7.24 -6.20 -3.09
CA ALA A 390 -7.87 -5.19 -2.27
C ALA A 390 -6.99 -3.96 -1.97
N LEU A 391 -5.70 -4.11 -1.66
CA LEU A 391 -4.85 -3.03 -1.17
C LEU A 391 -4.80 -1.84 -2.15
N GLY A 392 -4.41 -2.07 -3.40
CA GLY A 392 -4.39 -1.02 -4.44
C GLY A 392 -5.75 -0.38 -4.67
N LYS A 393 -6.82 -1.19 -4.68
CA LYS A 393 -8.21 -0.70 -4.83
C LYS A 393 -8.68 0.09 -3.61
N MET A 394 -8.28 -0.28 -2.39
CA MET A 394 -8.60 0.48 -1.17
C MET A 394 -7.95 1.87 -1.21
N GLY A 395 -6.66 1.93 -1.55
CA GLY A 395 -5.95 3.19 -1.76
C GLY A 395 -6.62 4.06 -2.83
N ALA A 396 -6.90 3.48 -4.00
CA ALA A 396 -7.58 4.15 -5.10
C ALA A 396 -8.96 4.68 -4.70
N SER A 397 -9.77 3.86 -4.05
CA SER A 397 -11.12 4.23 -3.58
C SER A 397 -11.10 5.41 -2.62
N GLY A 398 -10.12 5.44 -1.70
CA GLY A 398 -9.94 6.58 -0.79
C GLY A 398 -9.72 7.90 -1.53
N GLY A 399 -8.95 7.87 -2.62
CA GLY A 399 -8.73 9.04 -3.48
C GLY A 399 -9.93 9.41 -4.36
N HIS A 400 -10.61 8.41 -4.90
CA HIS A 400 -11.77 8.61 -5.79
C HIS A 400 -12.98 9.18 -5.05
N LEU A 401 -13.27 8.66 -3.86
CA LEU A 401 -14.53 8.89 -3.15
C LEU A 401 -14.48 10.09 -2.20
N ASP A 402 -13.30 10.53 -1.73
CA ASP A 402 -13.18 11.73 -0.90
C ASP A 402 -12.90 12.97 -1.79
N PRO A 403 -13.86 13.92 -1.87
CA PRO A 403 -13.69 15.12 -2.71
C PRO A 403 -12.45 15.95 -2.39
N LYS A 404 -11.96 15.93 -1.16
CA LYS A 404 -10.75 16.63 -0.73
C LYS A 404 -9.50 16.14 -1.44
N LYS A 405 -9.44 14.86 -1.74
CA LYS A 405 -8.29 14.19 -2.37
C LYS A 405 -8.22 14.39 -3.88
N LYS A 406 -9.33 14.81 -4.51
CA LYS A 406 -9.39 15.16 -5.96
C LYS A 406 -8.95 14.02 -6.87
N GLY A 407 -9.26 12.78 -6.53
CA GLY A 407 -8.86 11.58 -7.27
C GLY A 407 -7.36 11.23 -7.15
N ARG A 408 -6.62 11.81 -6.20
CA ARG A 408 -5.20 11.54 -6.01
C ARG A 408 -5.00 10.37 -5.05
N THR A 409 -4.26 9.40 -5.52
CA THR A 409 -3.98 8.14 -4.83
C THR A 409 -2.47 7.90 -4.84
N MET A 410 -1.89 7.71 -3.69
CA MET A 410 -0.44 7.61 -3.52
C MET A 410 -0.06 6.21 -3.06
N CYS A 411 1.08 5.73 -3.53
CA CYS A 411 1.70 4.51 -3.02
C CYS A 411 3.19 4.73 -2.77
N GLU A 412 3.65 4.37 -1.57
CA GLU A 412 5.04 4.04 -1.32
C GLU A 412 5.32 2.69 -1.95
N LEU A 413 6.44 2.55 -2.69
CA LEU A 413 6.68 1.33 -3.46
C LEU A 413 8.17 1.03 -3.63
N PHE A 414 8.48 -0.24 -3.88
CA PHE A 414 9.82 -0.80 -4.13
C PHE A 414 10.66 -1.05 -2.88
N GLY A 415 10.29 -0.50 -1.72
CA GLY A 415 11.07 -0.64 -0.49
C GLY A 415 11.18 -2.08 -0.02
N ALA A 416 12.33 -2.44 0.57
CA ALA A 416 12.55 -3.70 1.26
C ALA A 416 12.36 -4.98 0.41
N TYR A 417 12.53 -4.89 -0.92
CA TYR A 417 12.55 -6.06 -1.82
C TYR A 417 13.94 -6.67 -2.01
N GLY A 418 15.00 -5.99 -1.54
CA GLY A 418 16.36 -6.43 -1.71
C GLY A 418 17.05 -5.87 -2.96
N TRP A 419 18.35 -6.15 -3.13
CA TRP A 419 19.17 -5.68 -4.23
C TRP A 419 18.85 -6.35 -5.57
N GLY A 420 18.15 -7.50 -5.55
CA GLY A 420 17.71 -8.23 -6.75
C GLY A 420 16.46 -7.65 -7.40
N PHE A 421 15.72 -6.79 -6.70
CA PHE A 421 14.53 -6.17 -7.25
C PHE A 421 14.91 -5.07 -8.25
N GLY A 422 15.05 -5.47 -9.49
CA GLY A 422 15.51 -4.62 -10.58
C GLY A 422 14.40 -3.88 -11.32
N VAL A 423 14.78 -3.17 -12.39
CA VAL A 423 13.84 -2.36 -13.19
C VAL A 423 12.73 -3.19 -13.83
N ARG A 424 13.00 -4.47 -14.16
CA ARG A 424 11.99 -5.42 -14.65
C ARG A 424 10.85 -5.60 -13.63
N ASP A 425 11.21 -5.92 -12.40
CA ASP A 425 10.23 -6.18 -11.34
C ASP A 425 9.54 -4.89 -10.89
N MET A 426 10.28 -3.78 -10.85
CA MET A 426 9.72 -2.45 -10.62
C MET A 426 8.67 -2.08 -11.67
N LYS A 427 8.87 -2.44 -12.94
CA LYS A 427 7.89 -2.17 -14.00
C LYS A 427 6.62 -2.98 -13.80
N HIS A 428 6.72 -4.26 -13.42
CA HIS A 428 5.56 -5.09 -13.15
C HIS A 428 4.76 -4.59 -11.94
N LEU A 429 5.43 -4.24 -10.83
CA LEU A 429 4.77 -3.68 -9.66
C LEU A 429 4.10 -2.33 -9.97
N LEU A 430 4.76 -1.48 -10.72
CA LEU A 430 4.21 -0.20 -11.15
C LEU A 430 2.92 -0.39 -11.94
N ASP A 431 2.91 -1.28 -12.93
CA ASP A 431 1.72 -1.54 -13.75
C ASP A 431 0.60 -2.17 -12.94
N HIS A 432 0.93 -3.07 -12.01
CA HIS A 432 -0.02 -3.64 -11.06
C HIS A 432 -0.75 -2.57 -10.23
N LEU A 433 -0.02 -1.53 -9.80
CA LEU A 433 -0.59 -0.42 -9.04
C LEU A 433 -1.41 0.54 -9.93
N LEU A 434 -0.88 0.89 -11.10
CA LEU A 434 -1.56 1.76 -12.06
C LEU A 434 -2.90 1.17 -12.53
N VAL A 435 -2.96 -0.15 -12.82
CA VAL A 435 -4.18 -0.84 -13.25
C VAL A 435 -5.22 -0.96 -12.12
N ARG A 436 -4.88 -0.58 -10.91
CA ARG A 436 -5.78 -0.49 -9.74
C ARG A 436 -6.16 0.94 -9.38
N GLY A 437 -5.60 1.92 -10.09
CA GLY A 437 -5.95 3.33 -9.97
C GLY A 437 -5.00 4.16 -9.10
N ILE A 438 -3.84 3.63 -8.72
CA ILE A 438 -2.78 4.42 -8.08
C ILE A 438 -2.17 5.35 -9.13
N ASN A 439 -1.99 6.63 -8.80
CA ASN A 439 -1.57 7.65 -9.76
C ASN A 439 -0.55 8.68 -9.22
N HIS A 440 -0.03 8.47 -8.01
CA HIS A 440 1.10 9.18 -7.41
C HIS A 440 2.03 8.16 -6.75
N LEU A 441 3.34 8.38 -6.88
CA LEU A 441 4.34 7.37 -6.55
C LEU A 441 5.40 7.94 -5.62
N VAL A 442 5.74 7.19 -4.57
CA VAL A 442 6.84 7.48 -3.63
C VAL A 442 7.84 6.33 -3.69
N PRO A 443 8.73 6.29 -4.70
CA PRO A 443 9.75 5.24 -4.79
C PRO A 443 10.69 5.24 -3.59
N HIS A 444 10.86 4.09 -2.97
CA HIS A 444 11.75 3.84 -1.84
C HIS A 444 12.98 3.07 -2.33
N ALA A 445 14.25 3.58 -2.33
CA ALA A 445 14.61 4.93 -1.97
C ALA A 445 15.94 5.37 -2.65
N PHE A 446 16.22 6.67 -2.56
CA PHE A 446 17.55 7.20 -2.82
C PHE A 446 18.30 7.31 -1.49
N SER A 447 19.25 6.42 -1.25
CA SER A 447 20.15 6.47 -0.10
C SER A 447 21.48 7.10 -0.48
N MET A 448 21.93 8.05 0.36
CA MET A 448 23.25 8.69 0.22
C MET A 448 24.34 7.98 1.03
N ALA A 449 24.04 6.88 1.71
CA ALA A 449 25.01 6.05 2.42
C ALA A 449 26.04 5.41 1.47
N GLU A 450 27.11 4.90 2.03
CA GLU A 450 28.07 4.09 1.29
C GLU A 450 27.44 2.77 0.84
N TYR A 451 27.77 2.36 -0.38
CA TYR A 451 27.30 1.10 -0.97
C TYR A 451 28.09 -0.10 -0.42
N PRO A 452 27.44 -1.25 -0.18
CA PRO A 452 26.00 -1.47 -0.15
C PRO A 452 25.37 -1.01 1.16
N ASP A 453 24.34 -0.16 1.07
CA ASP A 453 23.53 0.19 2.23
C ASP A 453 22.53 -0.94 2.51
N PRO A 454 22.58 -1.61 3.67
CA PRO A 454 21.67 -2.72 4.00
C PRO A 454 20.26 -2.27 4.40
N ASP A 455 20.02 -0.97 4.58
CA ASP A 455 18.75 -0.43 5.02
C ASP A 455 17.72 -0.50 3.89
N CYS A 456 16.85 -1.51 3.92
CA CYS A 456 15.72 -1.70 3.02
C CYS A 456 15.97 -1.46 1.51
N PRO A 457 16.97 -2.10 0.87
CA PRO A 457 17.19 -1.97 -0.57
C PRO A 457 15.95 -2.41 -1.39
N PRO A 458 15.83 -1.98 -2.68
CA PRO A 458 16.87 -1.45 -3.54
C PRO A 458 17.09 0.05 -3.40
N HIS A 459 18.33 0.50 -3.66
CA HIS A 459 18.68 1.92 -3.80
C HIS A 459 18.99 2.24 -5.26
N PHE A 460 18.27 3.23 -5.81
CA PHE A 460 18.23 3.42 -7.27
C PHE A 460 19.53 3.91 -7.88
N TYR A 461 20.22 4.85 -7.22
CA TYR A 461 21.53 5.33 -7.67
C TYR A 461 22.70 4.63 -6.96
N ALA A 462 22.56 4.34 -5.68
CA ALA A 462 23.54 3.64 -4.84
C ALA A 462 24.97 4.22 -4.99
N ARG A 463 25.12 5.54 -4.94
CA ARG A 463 26.39 6.26 -5.16
C ARG A 463 27.09 5.94 -6.48
N GLY A 464 26.35 5.52 -7.50
CA GLY A 464 26.85 5.12 -8.82
C GLY A 464 27.18 3.63 -8.95
N ASN A 465 26.79 2.80 -7.98
CA ASN A 465 27.03 1.36 -8.04
C ASN A 465 25.85 0.56 -8.59
N ASN A 466 24.71 1.19 -8.87
CA ASN A 466 23.58 0.51 -9.52
C ASN A 466 23.69 0.67 -11.06
N PRO A 467 24.01 -0.40 -11.81
CA PRO A 467 24.14 -0.32 -13.26
C PRO A 467 22.80 -0.07 -13.97
N GLN A 468 21.68 -0.30 -13.30
CA GLN A 468 20.35 -0.08 -13.87
C GLN A 468 19.84 1.36 -13.69
N PHE A 469 20.58 2.25 -13.05
CA PHE A 469 20.15 3.63 -12.83
C PHE A 469 19.70 4.38 -14.11
N PRO A 470 20.38 4.29 -15.26
CA PRO A 470 19.90 4.92 -16.49
C PRO A 470 18.53 4.39 -16.95
N TYR A 471 18.26 3.13 -16.71
CA TYR A 471 17.02 2.45 -17.09
C TYR A 471 15.89 2.69 -16.07
N PHE A 472 16.24 2.87 -14.81
CA PHE A 472 15.32 3.41 -13.80
C PHE A 472 14.82 4.80 -14.23
N ALA A 473 15.70 5.64 -14.78
CA ALA A 473 15.28 6.94 -15.31
C ALA A 473 14.26 6.82 -16.47
N GLU A 474 14.42 5.83 -17.36
CA GLU A 474 13.43 5.56 -18.42
C GLU A 474 12.09 5.06 -17.84
N LEU A 475 12.14 4.18 -16.84
CA LEU A 475 10.94 3.72 -16.13
C LEU A 475 10.19 4.87 -15.45
N MET A 476 10.90 5.81 -14.82
CA MET A 476 10.27 6.97 -14.17
C MET A 476 9.63 7.93 -15.18
N LYS A 477 10.18 8.09 -16.37
CA LYS A 477 9.54 8.85 -17.46
C LYS A 477 8.26 8.16 -17.94
N TYR A 478 8.30 6.84 -18.14
CA TYR A 478 7.11 6.03 -18.41
C TYR A 478 6.05 6.21 -17.32
N ALA A 479 6.42 6.06 -16.06
CA ALA A 479 5.54 6.20 -14.91
C ALA A 479 4.86 7.57 -14.84
N ASN A 480 5.60 8.65 -15.02
CA ASN A 480 5.03 10.01 -15.04
C ASN A 480 4.00 10.21 -16.16
N ARG A 481 4.25 9.65 -17.35
CA ARG A 481 3.31 9.73 -18.47
C ARG A 481 2.04 8.93 -18.20
N MET A 482 2.18 7.72 -17.67
CA MET A 482 1.03 6.88 -17.28
C MET A 482 0.20 7.56 -16.19
N CYS A 483 0.83 8.06 -15.14
CA CYS A 483 0.16 8.81 -14.07
C CYS A 483 -0.54 10.06 -14.61
N ASP A 484 0.05 10.79 -15.58
CA ASP A 484 -0.63 11.93 -16.20
C ASP A 484 -1.92 11.52 -16.93
N ARG A 485 -1.94 10.37 -17.60
CA ARG A 485 -3.14 9.87 -18.29
C ARG A 485 -4.23 9.44 -17.30
N LEU A 486 -3.83 8.87 -16.18
CA LEU A 486 -4.72 8.33 -15.15
C LEU A 486 -4.99 9.32 -14.00
N ASN A 487 -4.87 10.62 -14.25
CA ASN A 487 -5.09 11.67 -13.27
C ASN A 487 -5.97 12.80 -13.82
N GLY A 488 -6.71 13.48 -12.93
CA GLY A 488 -7.56 14.62 -13.29
C GLY A 488 -8.85 14.27 -14.05
N GLY A 489 -9.31 13.04 -13.95
CA GLY A 489 -10.57 12.53 -14.47
C GLY A 489 -11.35 11.76 -13.41
N GLU A 490 -12.15 10.79 -13.80
CA GLU A 490 -13.06 10.01 -12.96
C GLU A 490 -12.90 8.51 -13.19
N HIS A 491 -12.90 7.73 -12.12
CA HIS A 491 -13.01 6.27 -12.22
C HIS A 491 -14.42 5.86 -12.67
N ILE A 492 -14.53 4.89 -13.55
CA ILE A 492 -15.81 4.35 -13.99
C ILE A 492 -16.03 3.02 -13.28
N ALA A 493 -16.53 3.08 -12.05
CA ALA A 493 -16.94 1.91 -11.28
C ALA A 493 -18.45 1.70 -11.37
N SER A 494 -18.88 0.45 -11.37
CA SER A 494 -20.29 0.07 -11.35
C SER A 494 -20.74 -0.56 -10.03
N VAL A 495 -19.79 -1.00 -9.21
CA VAL A 495 -20.07 -1.71 -7.96
C VAL A 495 -19.36 -1.04 -6.79
N ALA A 496 -20.07 -0.84 -5.69
CA ALA A 496 -19.51 -0.49 -4.41
C ALA A 496 -19.32 -1.75 -3.56
N VAL A 497 -18.14 -1.91 -2.94
CA VAL A 497 -17.86 -2.99 -1.98
C VAL A 497 -17.70 -2.37 -0.60
N LEU A 498 -18.44 -2.85 0.39
CA LEU A 498 -18.32 -2.32 1.75
C LEU A 498 -16.97 -2.72 2.36
N TYR A 499 -16.27 -1.75 2.91
CA TYR A 499 -15.12 -1.95 3.77
C TYR A 499 -15.51 -2.77 5.02
N ASP A 500 -14.74 -3.78 5.33
CA ASP A 500 -15.12 -4.78 6.34
C ASP A 500 -14.52 -4.52 7.74
N GLY A 501 -13.94 -3.35 7.98
CA GLY A 501 -13.22 -3.04 9.22
C GLY A 501 -14.08 -3.15 10.46
N GLU A 502 -15.28 -2.55 10.47
CA GLU A 502 -16.17 -2.59 11.62
C GLU A 502 -16.66 -4.01 11.94
N MET A 503 -16.76 -4.86 10.93
CA MET A 503 -17.15 -6.26 11.10
C MET A 503 -15.97 -7.10 11.64
N ASP A 504 -14.73 -6.79 11.29
CA ASP A 504 -13.52 -7.44 11.85
C ASP A 504 -13.40 -7.22 13.38
N TRP A 505 -13.88 -6.09 13.88
CA TRP A 505 -13.80 -5.78 15.32
C TRP A 505 -14.65 -6.71 16.18
N THR A 506 -15.70 -7.30 15.63
CA THR A 506 -16.83 -7.81 16.43
C THR A 506 -17.03 -9.32 16.36
N GLY A 507 -16.70 -9.95 15.24
CA GLY A 507 -16.96 -11.37 15.04
C GLY A 507 -16.20 -11.94 13.86
N GLU A 508 -16.71 -13.06 13.37
CA GLU A 508 -16.21 -13.65 12.11
C GLU A 508 -16.82 -12.89 10.93
N ARG A 509 -16.02 -12.74 9.88
CA ARG A 509 -16.42 -12.07 8.65
C ARG A 509 -15.80 -12.70 7.42
N MET A 510 -16.44 -12.55 6.29
CA MET A 510 -15.80 -12.73 5.00
C MET A 510 -14.86 -11.53 4.76
N PRO A 511 -13.57 -11.74 4.49
CA PRO A 511 -12.68 -10.67 4.10
C PRO A 511 -13.12 -10.05 2.76
N MET A 512 -13.13 -8.71 2.67
CA MET A 512 -13.59 -7.99 1.46
C MET A 512 -12.80 -8.35 0.21
N GLN A 513 -11.51 -8.73 0.34
CA GLN A 513 -10.66 -9.13 -0.80
C GLN A 513 -11.21 -10.33 -1.57
N LYS A 514 -12.04 -11.17 -0.96
CA LYS A 514 -12.70 -12.26 -1.67
C LYS A 514 -13.72 -11.76 -2.70
N ILE A 515 -14.45 -10.71 -2.36
CA ILE A 515 -15.35 -10.03 -3.28
C ILE A 515 -14.53 -9.29 -4.35
N CYS A 516 -13.49 -8.55 -3.92
CA CYS A 516 -12.60 -7.83 -4.83
C CYS A 516 -11.99 -8.76 -5.89
N ARG A 517 -11.59 -9.98 -5.49
CA ARG A 517 -11.10 -11.02 -6.40
C ARG A 517 -12.13 -11.37 -7.48
N VAL A 518 -13.35 -11.70 -7.07
CA VAL A 518 -14.42 -12.05 -8.02
C VAL A 518 -14.68 -10.93 -9.02
N LEU A 519 -14.70 -9.68 -8.56
CA LEU A 519 -14.94 -8.53 -9.42
C LEU A 519 -13.78 -8.31 -10.40
N THR A 520 -12.54 -8.35 -9.91
CA THR A 520 -11.33 -8.17 -10.74
C THR A 520 -11.22 -9.26 -11.81
N GLU A 521 -11.38 -10.54 -11.44
CA GLU A 521 -11.30 -11.69 -12.35
C GLU A 521 -12.41 -11.71 -13.42
N ASN A 522 -13.50 -10.94 -13.20
CA ASN A 522 -14.60 -10.77 -14.16
C ASN A 522 -14.62 -9.39 -14.83
N GLN A 523 -13.61 -8.57 -14.70
CA GLN A 523 -13.49 -7.19 -15.21
C GLN A 523 -14.71 -6.33 -14.85
N ILE A 524 -15.18 -6.42 -13.62
CA ILE A 524 -16.24 -5.58 -13.04
C ILE A 524 -15.55 -4.53 -12.16
N GLU A 525 -15.54 -3.29 -12.61
CA GLU A 525 -14.89 -2.20 -11.88
C GLU A 525 -15.68 -1.79 -10.64
N PHE A 526 -14.95 -1.54 -9.56
CA PHE A 526 -15.52 -1.26 -8.26
C PHE A 526 -14.67 -0.27 -7.46
N ASP A 527 -15.31 0.37 -6.49
CA ASP A 527 -14.64 1.08 -5.39
C ASP A 527 -15.06 0.50 -4.03
N ILE A 528 -14.16 0.60 -3.05
CA ILE A 528 -14.41 0.19 -1.67
C ILE A 528 -14.96 1.41 -0.91
N VAL A 529 -16.16 1.28 -0.33
CA VAL A 529 -16.85 2.34 0.40
C VAL A 529 -16.88 2.01 1.90
N CYS A 530 -16.65 2.98 2.76
CA CYS A 530 -16.80 2.78 4.20
C CYS A 530 -18.19 3.18 4.70
N LEU A 531 -18.56 2.70 5.88
CA LEU A 531 -19.85 2.99 6.48
C LEU A 531 -20.08 4.48 6.72
N ASP A 532 -19.04 5.24 7.08
CA ASP A 532 -19.16 6.67 7.34
C ASP A 532 -19.56 7.45 6.07
N MET A 533 -19.14 7.01 4.88
CA MET A 533 -19.58 7.56 3.60
C MET A 533 -21.07 7.31 3.38
N LEU A 534 -21.56 6.10 3.68
CA LEU A 534 -22.96 5.73 3.52
C LEU A 534 -23.87 6.45 4.54
N ARG A 535 -23.38 6.73 5.75
CA ARG A 535 -24.09 7.51 6.77
C ARG A 535 -24.20 8.99 6.41
N ASN A 536 -23.25 9.54 5.67
CA ASN A 536 -23.17 10.97 5.36
C ASN A 536 -22.80 11.23 3.91
N LEU A 537 -23.62 10.72 2.97
CA LEU A 537 -23.41 10.87 1.54
C LEU A 537 -23.15 12.33 1.13
N SER A 538 -23.84 13.28 1.77
CA SER A 538 -23.70 14.71 1.44
C SER A 538 -22.30 15.27 1.67
N ALA A 539 -21.57 14.75 2.66
CA ALA A 539 -20.18 15.15 2.92
C ALA A 539 -19.21 14.68 1.82
N TYR A 540 -19.63 13.65 1.06
CA TYR A 540 -18.87 13.08 -0.04
C TYR A 540 -19.46 13.42 -1.43
N ASN A 541 -20.19 14.54 -1.53
CA ASN A 541 -20.90 14.95 -2.76
C ASN A 541 -21.75 13.82 -3.34
N GLY A 542 -22.37 13.02 -2.47
CA GLY A 542 -23.11 11.82 -2.84
C GLY A 542 -24.62 11.97 -2.67
N SER A 543 -25.38 11.10 -3.34
CA SER A 543 -26.83 10.95 -3.21
C SER A 543 -27.26 9.50 -3.45
N LEU A 544 -28.47 9.18 -2.99
CA LEU A 544 -29.14 7.92 -3.28
C LEU A 544 -30.51 8.26 -3.85
N GLU A 545 -30.63 8.32 -5.16
CA GLU A 545 -31.81 8.77 -5.87
C GLU A 545 -32.08 7.88 -7.09
N ASP A 546 -33.35 7.68 -7.43
CA ASP A 546 -33.81 6.92 -8.59
C ASP A 546 -33.19 5.52 -8.72
N GLY A 547 -32.94 4.86 -7.58
CA GLY A 547 -32.33 3.52 -7.53
C GLY A 547 -30.85 3.50 -7.90
N ARG A 548 -30.12 4.62 -7.71
CA ARG A 548 -28.70 4.77 -7.98
C ARG A 548 -27.99 5.44 -6.82
N LEU A 549 -26.90 4.85 -6.40
CA LEU A 549 -25.97 5.45 -5.43
C LEU A 549 -24.90 6.24 -6.17
N THR A 550 -24.70 7.50 -5.80
CA THR A 550 -23.57 8.30 -6.28
C THR A 550 -22.69 8.74 -5.11
N ILE A 551 -21.37 8.70 -5.26
CA ILE A 551 -20.40 9.25 -4.32
C ILE A 551 -19.32 9.97 -5.13
N ASN A 552 -19.12 11.25 -4.86
CA ASN A 552 -18.14 12.11 -5.54
C ASN A 552 -18.16 12.00 -7.09
N GLY A 553 -19.34 11.93 -7.67
CA GLY A 553 -19.54 11.82 -9.13
C GLY A 553 -19.52 10.38 -9.66
N ILE A 554 -19.02 9.40 -8.91
CA ILE A 554 -19.05 8.00 -9.32
C ILE A 554 -20.42 7.41 -9.01
N ALA A 555 -21.01 6.75 -10.00
CA ALA A 555 -22.36 6.18 -9.91
C ALA A 555 -22.30 4.66 -9.88
N PHE A 556 -22.80 4.07 -8.81
CA PHE A 556 -22.84 2.64 -8.60
C PHE A 556 -24.21 2.05 -8.95
N ASP A 557 -24.21 0.87 -9.54
CA ASP A 557 -25.40 0.09 -9.87
C ASP A 557 -25.72 -0.96 -8.80
N ALA A 558 -24.79 -1.27 -7.90
CA ALA A 558 -24.97 -2.18 -6.76
C ALA A 558 -24.02 -1.87 -5.61
N LEU A 559 -24.43 -2.30 -4.40
CA LEU A 559 -23.60 -2.33 -3.19
C LEU A 559 -23.52 -3.75 -2.63
N LEU A 560 -22.30 -4.20 -2.36
CA LEU A 560 -22.02 -5.53 -1.82
C LEU A 560 -21.57 -5.46 -0.37
N PHE A 561 -22.23 -6.20 0.50
CA PHE A 561 -21.85 -6.38 1.88
C PHE A 561 -21.13 -7.72 2.05
N PRO A 562 -19.88 -7.74 2.48
CA PRO A 562 -19.24 -8.99 2.91
C PRO A 562 -20.05 -9.68 4.00
N GLY A 563 -20.20 -10.98 3.93
CA GLY A 563 -20.88 -11.77 4.98
C GLY A 563 -20.16 -11.59 6.32
N ALA A 564 -20.90 -11.30 7.37
CA ALA A 564 -20.36 -11.07 8.71
C ALA A 564 -21.30 -11.58 9.78
N GLU A 565 -20.75 -11.93 10.95
CA GLU A 565 -21.56 -12.36 12.09
C GLU A 565 -22.39 -11.20 12.67
N TYR A 566 -21.80 -9.99 12.71
CA TYR A 566 -22.45 -8.77 13.18
C TYR A 566 -22.20 -7.62 12.22
N VAL A 567 -23.21 -6.74 12.08
CA VAL A 567 -23.10 -5.52 11.27
C VAL A 567 -23.60 -4.30 12.06
N PRO A 568 -23.03 -3.10 11.85
CA PRO A 568 -23.51 -1.87 12.46
C PRO A 568 -24.91 -1.48 11.98
N GLU A 569 -25.71 -0.88 12.86
CA GLU A 569 -27.09 -0.39 12.59
C GLU A 569 -27.13 0.61 11.42
N GLY A 570 -26.07 1.36 11.19
CA GLY A 570 -25.96 2.27 10.05
C GLY A 570 -26.14 1.59 8.71
N LEU A 571 -25.72 0.33 8.56
CA LEU A 571 -25.95 -0.46 7.34
C LEU A 571 -27.44 -0.81 7.15
N LEU A 572 -28.13 -1.14 8.23
CA LEU A 572 -29.58 -1.36 8.20
C LEU A 572 -30.31 -0.09 7.82
N THR A 573 -29.91 1.04 8.37
CA THR A 573 -30.49 2.34 8.05
C THR A 573 -30.30 2.67 6.57
N PHE A 574 -29.10 2.47 6.03
CA PHE A 574 -28.84 2.64 4.61
C PHE A 574 -29.70 1.70 3.76
N ALA A 575 -29.71 0.41 4.07
CA ALA A 575 -30.48 -0.58 3.32
C ALA A 575 -32.00 -0.29 3.28
N LYS A 576 -32.57 0.24 4.38
CA LYS A 576 -33.98 0.68 4.42
C LYS A 576 -34.25 1.88 3.51
N THR A 577 -33.28 2.76 3.34
CA THR A 577 -33.40 3.95 2.48
C THR A 577 -33.04 3.65 1.01
N ALA A 578 -32.42 2.50 0.76
CA ALA A 578 -31.92 2.14 -0.56
C ALA A 578 -33.02 1.96 -1.64
N GLY A 579 -34.28 1.73 -1.22
CA GLY A 579 -35.40 1.60 -2.16
C GLY A 579 -35.20 0.49 -3.18
N ASN A 580 -35.11 0.85 -4.45
CA ASN A 580 -34.88 -0.09 -5.56
C ASN A 580 -33.39 -0.24 -5.89
N PHE A 581 -32.48 0.42 -5.19
CA PHE A 581 -31.05 0.25 -5.40
C PHE A 581 -30.60 -1.15 -4.98
N PRO A 582 -29.91 -1.91 -5.86
CA PRO A 582 -29.49 -3.27 -5.58
C PRO A 582 -28.46 -3.34 -4.46
N VAL A 583 -28.78 -4.05 -3.39
CA VAL A 583 -27.88 -4.36 -2.26
C VAL A 583 -27.85 -5.87 -2.08
N PHE A 584 -26.67 -6.45 -1.89
CA PHE A 584 -26.49 -7.88 -1.72
C PHE A 584 -25.59 -8.16 -0.51
N PHE A 585 -25.97 -9.17 0.30
CA PHE A 585 -25.00 -9.85 1.14
C PHE A 585 -24.27 -10.91 0.32
N VAL A 586 -22.95 -10.98 0.47
CA VAL A 586 -22.15 -12.02 -0.15
C VAL A 586 -21.85 -13.09 0.88
N ASP A 587 -22.16 -14.34 0.54
CA ASP A 587 -22.01 -15.56 1.31
C ASP A 587 -23.12 -15.80 2.36
N HIS A 588 -23.29 -14.93 3.35
CA HIS A 588 -24.33 -15.11 4.38
C HIS A 588 -24.83 -13.79 4.96
N LYS A 589 -26.01 -13.84 5.57
CA LYS A 589 -26.58 -12.74 6.35
C LYS A 589 -25.98 -12.65 7.74
N PRO A 590 -25.94 -11.47 8.37
CA PRO A 590 -25.49 -11.33 9.74
C PRO A 590 -26.45 -12.01 10.74
N ALA A 591 -25.88 -12.51 11.84
CA ALA A 591 -26.64 -13.05 12.96
C ALA A 591 -27.17 -11.97 13.90
N GLY A 592 -26.54 -10.78 13.90
CA GLY A 592 -26.94 -9.67 14.76
C GLY A 592 -26.59 -8.30 14.20
N ILE A 593 -27.25 -7.28 14.72
CA ILE A 593 -27.05 -5.88 14.41
C ILE A 593 -26.52 -5.17 15.65
N LEU A 594 -25.47 -4.38 15.48
CA LEU A 594 -24.84 -3.60 16.54
C LEU A 594 -25.48 -2.20 16.57
N SER A 595 -25.90 -1.76 17.76
CA SER A 595 -26.53 -0.45 17.92
C SER A 595 -25.49 0.69 17.82
N ASP A 596 -25.85 1.77 17.17
CA ASP A 596 -25.06 3.01 17.15
C ASP A 596 -25.24 3.85 18.42
N GLU A 597 -26.31 3.64 19.19
CA GLU A 597 -26.61 4.48 20.36
C GLU A 597 -26.29 3.83 21.72
N SER A 598 -26.75 2.71 22.02
CA SER A 598 -26.41 1.84 23.17
C SER A 598 -27.42 0.69 23.29
N GLY A 599 -26.90 -0.49 23.42
CA GLY A 599 -27.76 -1.69 23.48
C GLY A 599 -27.70 -2.44 22.13
N ILE A 600 -28.09 -3.71 22.19
CA ILE A 600 -28.04 -4.58 21.02
C ILE A 600 -29.38 -4.44 20.28
N ALA A 601 -29.32 -3.98 19.03
CA ALA A 601 -30.48 -3.99 18.16
C ALA A 601 -30.87 -5.44 17.85
N GLU A 602 -32.06 -5.85 18.26
CA GLU A 602 -32.47 -7.27 18.28
C GLU A 602 -32.94 -7.81 16.92
N ASN A 603 -33.16 -6.96 15.91
CA ASN A 603 -33.98 -7.34 14.77
C ASN A 603 -33.19 -7.56 13.46
N ALA A 604 -32.59 -8.75 13.30
CA ALA A 604 -32.07 -9.22 12.03
C ALA A 604 -33.15 -9.40 10.94
N GLU A 605 -34.42 -9.52 11.29
CA GLU A 605 -35.56 -9.67 10.35
C GLU A 605 -35.68 -8.51 9.36
N ALA A 606 -35.22 -7.32 9.76
CA ALA A 606 -35.22 -6.16 8.87
C ALA A 606 -34.22 -6.31 7.67
N LEU A 607 -33.28 -7.24 7.78
CA LEU A 607 -32.32 -7.57 6.69
C LEU A 607 -32.81 -8.73 5.82
N ASP A 608 -33.97 -9.34 6.11
CA ASP A 608 -34.49 -10.47 5.34
C ASP A 608 -34.88 -10.12 3.92
N CYS A 609 -35.13 -8.85 3.64
CA CYS A 609 -35.41 -8.36 2.30
C CYS A 609 -34.15 -8.25 1.40
N ILE A 610 -32.94 -8.27 1.98
CA ILE A 610 -31.70 -8.17 1.22
C ILE A 610 -31.32 -9.56 0.73
N PRO A 611 -31.14 -9.76 -0.61
CA PRO A 611 -30.75 -11.04 -1.15
C PRO A 611 -29.32 -11.42 -0.75
N VAL A 612 -29.09 -12.74 -0.66
CA VAL A 612 -27.76 -13.31 -0.45
C VAL A 612 -27.29 -13.92 -1.76
N VAL A 613 -26.06 -13.64 -2.13
CA VAL A 613 -25.38 -14.23 -3.29
C VAL A 613 -24.09 -14.90 -2.84
N THR A 614 -23.63 -15.93 -3.55
CA THR A 614 -22.32 -16.54 -3.29
C THR A 614 -21.27 -15.93 -4.21
N CYS A 615 -19.99 -16.04 -3.86
CA CYS A 615 -18.91 -15.62 -4.76
C CYS A 615 -19.05 -16.21 -6.16
N ASP A 616 -19.42 -17.49 -6.28
CA ASP A 616 -19.59 -18.17 -7.57
C ASP A 616 -20.72 -17.59 -8.41
N SER A 617 -21.80 -17.11 -7.79
CA SER A 617 -22.97 -16.55 -8.49
C SER A 617 -22.89 -15.04 -8.71
N LEU A 618 -22.01 -14.34 -7.98
CA LEU A 618 -21.96 -12.89 -7.89
C LEU A 618 -21.83 -12.21 -9.25
N ALA A 619 -20.86 -12.61 -10.06
CA ALA A 619 -20.66 -12.01 -11.39
C ALA A 619 -21.89 -12.14 -12.29
N GLY A 620 -22.59 -13.30 -12.22
CA GLY A 620 -23.83 -13.53 -12.97
C GLY A 620 -24.99 -12.69 -12.47
N GLU A 621 -25.12 -12.45 -11.16
CA GLU A 621 -26.16 -11.57 -10.62
C GLU A 621 -25.91 -10.11 -10.99
N LEU A 622 -24.65 -9.67 -10.94
CA LEU A 622 -24.26 -8.31 -11.36
C LEU A 622 -24.47 -8.09 -12.88
N GLU A 623 -24.27 -9.11 -13.69
CA GLU A 623 -24.56 -9.06 -15.11
C GLU A 623 -26.06 -8.86 -15.40
N LYS A 624 -26.96 -9.55 -14.65
CA LYS A 624 -28.42 -9.41 -14.80
C LYS A 624 -28.93 -7.99 -14.57
N ILE A 625 -28.27 -7.23 -13.69
CA ILE A 625 -28.61 -5.83 -13.40
C ILE A 625 -27.83 -4.83 -14.27
N GLY A 626 -27.00 -5.32 -15.21
CA GLY A 626 -26.20 -4.48 -16.10
C GLY A 626 -24.99 -3.82 -15.45
N ALA A 627 -24.53 -4.30 -14.33
CA ALA A 627 -23.35 -3.75 -13.63
C ALA A 627 -22.03 -4.16 -14.31
N ARG A 628 -22.00 -5.20 -15.12
CA ARG A 628 -20.82 -5.56 -15.92
C ARG A 628 -20.74 -4.70 -17.17
N LYS A 629 -19.80 -3.74 -17.20
CA LYS A 629 -19.64 -2.74 -18.29
C LYS A 629 -18.61 -3.17 -19.34
N LEU A 630 -17.69 -4.05 -18.97
CA LEU A 630 -16.58 -4.53 -19.79
C LEU A 630 -16.69 -6.05 -19.97
N ARG A 631 -16.34 -6.54 -21.16
CA ARG A 631 -16.34 -7.96 -21.44
C ARG A 631 -15.12 -8.37 -22.25
N LEU A 632 -14.29 -9.24 -21.71
CA LEU A 632 -13.25 -9.94 -22.47
C LEU A 632 -13.81 -11.21 -23.11
N SER A 633 -13.41 -11.49 -24.33
CA SER A 633 -13.74 -12.70 -25.04
C SER A 633 -12.51 -13.24 -25.79
N PRO A 634 -11.99 -14.44 -25.44
CA PRO A 634 -12.48 -15.32 -24.37
C PRO A 634 -12.33 -14.72 -22.97
N ALA A 635 -12.99 -15.29 -21.98
CA ALA A 635 -12.84 -14.88 -20.59
C ALA A 635 -11.39 -15.09 -20.13
N ALA A 636 -10.83 -14.08 -19.45
CA ALA A 636 -9.44 -14.08 -18.99
C ALA A 636 -9.36 -13.49 -17.56
N PRO A 637 -9.51 -14.31 -16.52
CA PRO A 637 -9.49 -13.86 -15.13
C PRO A 637 -8.15 -13.26 -14.70
N PHE A 638 -7.08 -13.56 -15.43
CA PHE A 638 -5.73 -13.05 -15.21
C PHE A 638 -5.45 -11.71 -15.91
N VAL A 639 -6.42 -11.14 -16.62
CA VAL A 639 -6.32 -9.81 -17.22
C VAL A 639 -7.08 -8.82 -16.36
N THR A 640 -6.37 -7.95 -15.67
CA THR A 640 -6.92 -6.87 -14.86
C THR A 640 -7.16 -5.64 -15.74
N VAL A 641 -8.25 -4.94 -15.49
CA VAL A 641 -8.65 -3.74 -16.24
C VAL A 641 -8.92 -2.61 -15.27
N TYR A 642 -8.50 -1.40 -15.60
CA TYR A 642 -8.89 -0.15 -14.95
C TYR A 642 -9.61 0.74 -15.94
N HIS A 643 -10.83 1.11 -15.63
CA HIS A 643 -11.71 1.91 -16.50
C HIS A 643 -11.81 3.34 -15.98
N TYR A 644 -11.32 4.28 -16.75
CA TYR A 644 -11.17 5.68 -16.37
C TYR A 644 -11.77 6.61 -17.42
N ARG A 645 -12.14 7.84 -17.06
CA ARG A 645 -12.67 8.85 -17.96
C ARG A 645 -11.97 10.18 -17.79
N ARG A 646 -11.34 10.65 -18.86
CA ARG A 646 -10.78 11.99 -18.97
C ARG A 646 -10.79 12.42 -20.44
N ASN A 647 -11.72 13.31 -20.81
CA ASN A 647 -11.94 13.70 -22.22
C ASN A 647 -12.22 12.50 -23.15
N GLY A 648 -12.94 11.50 -22.68
CA GLY A 648 -13.18 10.21 -23.31
C GLY A 648 -12.79 9.07 -22.35
N GLN A 649 -13.10 7.85 -22.75
CA GLN A 649 -12.76 6.68 -21.94
C GLN A 649 -11.30 6.31 -22.10
N ILE A 650 -10.70 5.87 -21.02
CA ILE A 650 -9.32 5.36 -20.94
C ILE A 650 -9.40 3.99 -20.27
N LEU A 651 -8.74 3.00 -20.84
CA LEU A 651 -8.68 1.65 -20.32
C LEU A 651 -7.22 1.25 -20.16
N MET A 652 -6.80 0.94 -18.95
CA MET A 652 -5.53 0.28 -18.75
C MET A 652 -5.79 -1.21 -18.56
N LEU A 653 -5.06 -2.05 -19.26
CA LEU A 653 -5.11 -3.51 -19.12
C LEU A 653 -3.72 -4.01 -18.74
N MET A 654 -3.69 -5.05 -17.91
CA MET A 654 -2.47 -5.77 -17.58
C MET A 654 -2.75 -7.27 -17.57
N ASN A 655 -1.91 -8.04 -18.26
CA ASN A 655 -1.88 -9.49 -18.13
C ASN A 655 -0.99 -9.85 -16.94
N GLU A 656 -1.58 -10.25 -15.83
CA GLU A 656 -0.88 -10.61 -14.60
C GLU A 656 -0.46 -12.09 -14.51
N SER A 657 -0.75 -12.89 -15.55
CA SER A 657 -0.23 -14.25 -15.68
C SER A 657 1.25 -14.22 -16.07
N ALA A 658 2.05 -15.10 -15.47
CA ALA A 658 3.43 -15.34 -15.90
C ALA A 658 3.54 -16.33 -17.07
N GLU A 659 2.46 -17.05 -17.39
CA GLU A 659 2.50 -18.17 -18.33
C GLU A 659 1.54 -17.99 -19.51
N LEU A 660 0.35 -17.43 -19.28
CA LEU A 660 -0.74 -17.42 -20.24
C LEU A 660 -0.81 -16.10 -21.01
N PRO A 661 -0.64 -16.09 -22.32
CA PRO A 661 -0.95 -14.92 -23.13
C PRO A 661 -2.48 -14.74 -23.23
N PHE A 662 -2.92 -13.51 -23.46
CA PHE A 662 -4.29 -13.22 -23.82
C PHE A 662 -4.36 -12.75 -25.27
N GLU A 663 -5.17 -13.43 -26.07
CA GLU A 663 -5.55 -13.00 -27.42
C GLU A 663 -7.08 -13.03 -27.51
N GLY A 664 -7.69 -11.89 -27.81
CA GLY A 664 -9.13 -11.80 -27.83
C GLY A 664 -9.66 -10.40 -28.12
N THR A 665 -10.85 -10.13 -27.64
CA THR A 665 -11.51 -8.83 -27.80
C THR A 665 -11.98 -8.29 -26.46
N LEU A 666 -11.88 -6.96 -26.29
CA LEU A 666 -12.54 -6.21 -25.24
C LEU A 666 -13.75 -5.49 -25.82
N GLU A 667 -14.93 -5.74 -25.25
CA GLU A 667 -16.18 -5.12 -25.64
C GLU A 667 -16.70 -4.16 -24.56
N LEU A 668 -17.08 -2.97 -24.97
CA LEU A 668 -17.65 -1.94 -24.07
C LEU A 668 -18.59 -0.99 -24.86
N ALA A 669 -19.44 -0.27 -24.09
CA ALA A 669 -20.24 0.83 -24.64
C ALA A 669 -19.35 2.06 -24.89
N ALA A 670 -19.21 2.46 -26.13
CA ALA A 670 -18.49 3.67 -26.56
C ALA A 670 -19.02 4.19 -27.90
N GLN A 671 -18.76 5.47 -28.18
CA GLN A 671 -19.21 6.10 -29.44
C GLN A 671 -18.11 6.10 -30.51
N ASN A 672 -16.85 6.11 -30.09
CA ASN A 672 -15.69 6.20 -30.96
C ASN A 672 -14.79 4.97 -30.79
N GLY A 673 -13.93 4.72 -31.78
CA GLY A 673 -12.86 3.73 -31.67
C GLY A 673 -11.79 4.17 -30.68
N PHE A 674 -10.82 3.32 -30.46
CA PHE A 674 -9.71 3.54 -29.53
C PHE A 674 -8.37 3.58 -30.25
N VAL A 675 -7.38 4.13 -29.56
CA VAL A 675 -5.96 4.09 -29.92
C VAL A 675 -5.16 3.56 -28.72
N TYR A 676 -4.06 2.90 -29.00
CA TYR A 676 -3.05 2.61 -27.98
C TYR A 676 -2.23 3.87 -27.68
N TYR A 677 -1.86 4.06 -26.43
CA TYR A 677 -0.88 5.05 -26.01
C TYR A 677 0.40 4.35 -25.61
N ASP A 678 1.44 4.50 -26.44
CA ASP A 678 2.79 4.07 -26.11
C ASP A 678 3.44 5.09 -25.16
N ALA A 679 3.50 4.76 -23.87
CA ALA A 679 4.04 5.66 -22.86
C ALA A 679 5.59 5.75 -22.88
N PHE A 680 6.29 4.78 -23.47
CA PHE A 680 7.74 4.88 -23.71
C PHE A 680 8.05 5.85 -24.84
N GLY A 681 7.33 5.74 -25.96
CA GLY A 681 7.50 6.58 -27.14
C GLY A 681 6.75 7.92 -27.08
N ASP A 682 5.86 8.12 -26.11
CA ASP A 682 4.94 9.28 -25.98
C ASP A 682 4.15 9.55 -27.28
N ARG A 683 3.52 8.52 -27.82
CA ARG A 683 2.79 8.57 -29.08
C ARG A 683 1.51 7.72 -29.04
N TYR A 684 0.63 7.98 -30.01
CA TYR A 684 -0.59 7.19 -30.21
C TYR A 684 -0.45 6.29 -31.43
N GLU A 685 -1.00 5.06 -31.32
CA GLU A 685 -1.03 4.05 -32.36
C GLU A 685 -2.47 3.56 -32.57
N GLU A 686 -2.85 3.32 -33.84
CA GLU A 686 -4.20 2.87 -34.19
C GLU A 686 -4.53 1.49 -33.63
N ALA A 687 -5.63 1.37 -32.87
CA ALA A 687 -6.13 0.08 -32.43
C ALA A 687 -7.12 -0.51 -33.44
N GLN A 688 -7.13 -1.82 -33.57
CA GLN A 688 -8.11 -2.52 -34.40
C GLN A 688 -9.45 -2.55 -33.66
N CYS A 689 -10.39 -1.74 -34.12
CA CYS A 689 -11.72 -1.59 -33.50
C CYS A 689 -12.84 -1.86 -34.48
N GLU A 690 -13.88 -2.56 -34.01
CA GLU A 690 -15.17 -2.70 -34.69
C GLU A 690 -16.22 -1.91 -33.89
N THR A 691 -16.86 -0.93 -34.54
CA THR A 691 -17.87 -0.10 -33.89
C THR A 691 -19.24 -0.39 -34.49
N ALA A 692 -20.21 -0.80 -33.65
CA ALA A 692 -21.57 -1.11 -34.06
C ALA A 692 -22.59 -0.78 -32.95
N ALA A 693 -23.64 -0.05 -33.27
CA ALA A 693 -24.79 0.21 -32.40
C ALA A 693 -24.43 0.78 -31.01
N GLY A 694 -23.39 1.60 -30.91
CA GLY A 694 -22.94 2.20 -29.63
C GLY A 694 -22.07 1.28 -28.75
N THR A 695 -21.58 0.20 -29.33
CA THR A 695 -20.62 -0.73 -28.73
C THR A 695 -19.36 -0.76 -29.57
N VAL A 696 -18.23 -0.83 -28.93
CA VAL A 696 -16.91 -0.99 -29.56
C VAL A 696 -16.30 -2.30 -29.11
N LYS A 697 -15.79 -3.06 -30.09
CA LYS A 697 -14.93 -4.23 -29.84
C LYS A 697 -13.52 -3.89 -30.26
N ILE A 698 -12.58 -4.09 -29.36
CA ILE A 698 -11.17 -3.80 -29.55
C ILE A 698 -10.41 -5.12 -29.55
N ARG A 699 -9.60 -5.39 -30.57
CA ARG A 699 -8.70 -6.54 -30.55
C ARG A 699 -7.57 -6.27 -29.58
N ILE A 700 -7.31 -7.21 -28.69
CA ILE A 700 -6.30 -7.15 -27.64
C ILE A 700 -5.40 -8.38 -27.75
N HIS A 701 -4.09 -8.16 -27.74
CA HIS A 701 -3.10 -9.19 -27.56
C HIS A 701 -2.14 -8.73 -26.45
N LEU A 702 -1.99 -9.52 -25.38
CA LEU A 702 -1.09 -9.24 -24.26
C LEU A 702 -0.33 -10.52 -23.89
N LEU A 703 0.97 -10.47 -24.02
CA LEU A 703 1.85 -11.50 -23.51
C LEU A 703 1.93 -11.47 -21.97
N PRO A 704 2.47 -12.51 -21.31
CA PRO A 704 2.67 -12.52 -19.87
C PRO A 704 3.40 -11.27 -19.39
N GLY A 705 2.85 -10.60 -18.36
CA GLY A 705 3.41 -9.38 -17.78
C GLY A 705 3.24 -8.10 -18.59
N GLU A 706 2.65 -8.17 -19.78
CA GLU A 706 2.41 -6.98 -20.60
C GLU A 706 1.21 -6.17 -20.10
N SER A 707 1.31 -4.86 -20.29
CA SER A 707 0.24 -3.90 -20.05
C SER A 707 0.04 -3.00 -21.27
N CYS A 708 -1.17 -2.48 -21.43
CA CYS A 708 -1.46 -1.48 -22.46
C CYS A 708 -2.41 -0.40 -21.94
N LEU A 709 -2.34 0.78 -22.54
CA LEU A 709 -3.27 1.88 -22.30
C LEU A 709 -4.00 2.22 -23.58
N LEU A 710 -5.32 2.08 -23.54
CA LEU A 710 -6.25 2.42 -24.64
C LEU A 710 -6.94 3.74 -24.32
N VAL A 711 -7.03 4.61 -25.32
CA VAL A 711 -7.68 5.93 -25.21
C VAL A 711 -8.75 6.06 -26.28
N GLU A 712 -9.99 6.42 -25.90
CA GLU A 712 -11.07 6.65 -26.83
C GLU A 712 -10.75 7.85 -27.72
N LYS A 713 -10.95 7.72 -29.03
CA LYS A 713 -10.74 8.78 -30.02
C LYS A 713 -11.77 9.92 -29.86
N THR A 714 -11.42 10.91 -29.07
CA THR A 714 -12.20 12.12 -28.89
C THR A 714 -11.39 13.34 -29.33
N GLY A 715 -11.95 14.18 -30.21
CA GLY A 715 -11.23 15.34 -30.73
C GLY A 715 -10.08 15.00 -31.69
N ASP A 716 -8.98 15.74 -31.62
CA ASP A 716 -7.85 15.67 -32.57
C ASP A 716 -6.75 14.68 -32.10
N ILE A 717 -7.12 13.52 -31.58
CA ILE A 717 -6.12 12.47 -31.31
C ILE A 717 -5.67 11.90 -32.66
N ASP A 718 -4.46 12.24 -33.08
CA ASP A 718 -3.85 11.74 -34.30
C ASP A 718 -2.96 10.53 -33.99
N ALA A 719 -3.36 9.37 -34.47
CA ALA A 719 -2.54 8.17 -34.35
C ALA A 719 -1.46 8.21 -35.45
N GLN A 720 -0.23 8.15 -35.05
CA GLN A 720 0.94 8.35 -35.92
C GLN A 720 1.20 7.14 -36.83
N CYS A 721 0.79 5.94 -36.40
CA CYS A 721 0.96 4.68 -37.13
C CYS A 721 -0.06 3.63 -36.65
N PRO A 722 -0.30 2.56 -37.39
CA PRO A 722 -1.00 1.39 -36.88
C PRO A 722 -0.23 0.80 -35.67
N HIS A 723 -0.97 0.31 -34.70
CA HIS A 723 -0.35 -0.48 -33.61
C HIS A 723 0.29 -1.72 -34.21
N THR A 724 1.54 -1.96 -33.84
CA THR A 724 2.31 -3.11 -34.33
C THR A 724 2.58 -4.05 -33.18
N ASP A 725 1.87 -5.17 -33.19
CA ASP A 725 2.21 -6.29 -32.30
C ASP A 725 3.49 -6.94 -32.84
N ILE A 726 4.59 -6.74 -32.12
CA ILE A 726 5.90 -7.29 -32.52
C ILE A 726 5.87 -8.82 -32.51
N GLY A 727 5.08 -9.45 -31.66
CA GLY A 727 4.93 -10.90 -31.61
C GLY A 727 4.25 -11.47 -32.87
N GLU A 728 3.15 -10.82 -33.30
CA GLU A 728 2.48 -11.20 -34.54
C GLU A 728 3.41 -10.99 -35.74
N ARG A 729 4.13 -9.88 -35.81
CA ARG A 729 5.09 -9.60 -36.89
C ARG A 729 6.22 -10.60 -36.95
N ILE A 730 6.77 -10.99 -35.80
CA ILE A 730 7.79 -12.04 -35.71
C ILE A 730 7.24 -13.38 -36.24
N ALA A 731 5.99 -13.73 -35.92
CA ALA A 731 5.35 -14.94 -36.42
C ALA A 731 5.11 -14.93 -37.95
N GLU A 732 4.98 -13.74 -38.55
CA GLU A 732 4.84 -13.55 -40.00
C GLU A 732 6.18 -13.52 -40.76
N CYS A 733 7.31 -13.49 -40.06
CA CYS A 733 8.62 -13.48 -40.68
C CYS A 733 8.93 -14.83 -41.37
N SER A 734 9.50 -14.72 -42.57
CA SER A 734 9.81 -15.89 -43.41
C SER A 734 11.20 -16.47 -43.17
N GLU A 735 12.09 -15.72 -42.60
CA GLU A 735 13.51 -16.10 -42.34
C GLU A 735 13.86 -15.85 -40.88
N TYR A 736 14.74 -16.75 -40.35
CA TYR A 736 15.34 -16.64 -39.03
C TYR A 736 16.85 -16.80 -39.10
N ILE A 737 17.56 -15.89 -38.47
CA ILE A 737 19.01 -15.98 -38.31
C ILE A 737 19.30 -16.24 -36.84
N ASP A 738 19.87 -17.41 -36.57
CA ASP A 738 20.36 -17.76 -35.25
C ASP A 738 21.64 -17.01 -34.91
N LEU A 739 21.66 -16.37 -33.75
CA LEU A 739 22.83 -15.63 -33.25
C LEU A 739 23.38 -16.24 -31.95
N ALA A 740 23.10 -17.51 -31.65
CA ALA A 740 23.43 -18.13 -30.36
C ALA A 740 24.96 -18.19 -30.05
N ASN A 741 25.84 -18.17 -31.05
CA ASN A 741 27.28 -18.44 -30.89
C ASN A 741 28.16 -17.26 -31.30
N ASP A 742 29.45 -17.31 -30.93
CA ASP A 742 30.53 -16.43 -31.41
C ASP A 742 30.29 -14.93 -31.21
N TRP A 743 30.01 -14.54 -29.95
CA TRP A 743 29.93 -13.14 -29.57
C TRP A 743 31.26 -12.61 -29.04
N GLU A 744 31.66 -11.41 -29.45
CA GLU A 744 32.63 -10.62 -28.69
C GLU A 744 31.92 -10.02 -27.47
N VAL A 745 32.40 -10.31 -26.25
CA VAL A 745 31.80 -9.85 -25.03
C VAL A 745 32.78 -8.98 -24.24
N ARG A 746 32.28 -7.89 -23.69
CA ARG A 746 33.00 -6.99 -22.81
C ARG A 746 32.20 -6.63 -21.59
N CYS A 747 32.76 -6.88 -20.41
CA CYS A 747 32.16 -6.58 -19.12
C CYS A 747 32.71 -5.28 -18.53
N THR A 748 31.82 -4.47 -17.94
CA THR A 748 32.21 -3.28 -17.19
C THR A 748 31.53 -3.41 -15.81
N LYS A 749 32.31 -3.52 -14.73
CA LYS A 749 31.75 -3.58 -13.37
C LYS A 749 31.10 -2.26 -13.01
N ALA A 750 30.09 -2.31 -12.14
CA ALA A 750 29.46 -1.11 -11.60
C ALA A 750 30.43 -0.32 -10.70
N GLY A 751 30.17 0.97 -10.54
CA GLY A 751 30.92 1.88 -9.67
C GLY A 751 31.56 3.05 -10.41
N LYS A 752 31.81 4.14 -9.66
CA LYS A 752 32.42 5.35 -10.20
C LYS A 752 33.85 5.06 -10.66
N GLY A 753 34.15 5.39 -11.92
CA GLY A 753 35.48 5.23 -12.50
C GLY A 753 35.85 3.78 -12.85
N ALA A 754 34.89 2.87 -12.88
CA ALA A 754 35.11 1.50 -13.32
C ALA A 754 35.60 1.48 -14.80
N GLU A 755 36.68 0.78 -15.05
CA GLU A 755 37.24 0.61 -16.42
C GLU A 755 36.51 -0.56 -17.10
N SER A 756 36.26 -0.39 -18.42
CA SER A 756 35.74 -1.49 -19.23
C SER A 756 36.81 -2.55 -19.40
N GLY A 757 36.43 -3.82 -19.26
CA GLY A 757 37.30 -4.95 -19.59
C GLY A 757 37.67 -5.01 -21.07
N GLU A 758 38.53 -5.95 -21.42
CA GLU A 758 38.85 -6.23 -22.80
C GLU A 758 37.74 -7.04 -23.49
N TRP A 759 37.62 -6.91 -24.80
CA TRP A 759 36.78 -7.78 -25.61
C TRP A 759 37.32 -9.20 -25.64
N LYS A 760 36.44 -10.17 -25.34
CA LYS A 760 36.74 -11.61 -25.36
C LYS A 760 35.75 -12.33 -26.24
N LEU A 761 36.19 -13.33 -26.96
CA LEU A 761 35.30 -14.21 -27.72
C LEU A 761 34.58 -15.14 -26.73
N MET A 762 33.25 -15.22 -26.83
CA MET A 762 32.35 -16.14 -26.13
C MET A 762 31.76 -17.06 -27.21
N GLU A 763 32.20 -18.33 -27.23
CA GLU A 763 31.76 -19.27 -28.26
C GLU A 763 30.29 -19.63 -28.13
N GLU A 764 29.78 -19.77 -26.89
CA GLU A 764 28.35 -19.99 -26.55
C GLU A 764 27.92 -18.98 -25.51
N LEU A 765 26.64 -18.53 -25.54
CA LEU A 765 26.11 -17.60 -24.57
C LEU A 765 25.94 -18.32 -23.21
N VAL A 766 26.75 -17.94 -22.24
CA VAL A 766 26.72 -18.46 -20.86
C VAL A 766 26.62 -17.31 -19.88
N PRO A 767 26.06 -17.54 -18.67
CA PRO A 767 26.00 -16.48 -17.65
C PRO A 767 27.39 -15.98 -17.29
N ILE A 768 27.61 -14.67 -17.26
CA ILE A 768 28.88 -14.07 -16.78
C ILE A 768 29.11 -14.43 -15.30
N SER A 769 28.04 -14.65 -14.53
CA SER A 769 28.12 -15.12 -13.14
C SER A 769 28.79 -16.48 -12.95
N ASP A 770 28.94 -17.29 -13.99
CA ASP A 770 29.65 -18.58 -13.91
C ASP A 770 31.16 -18.36 -13.80
N GLU A 771 31.69 -17.30 -14.43
CA GLU A 771 33.12 -16.91 -14.34
C GLU A 771 33.37 -15.93 -13.18
N ASP A 772 32.48 -14.95 -12.96
CA ASP A 772 32.56 -13.97 -11.88
C ASP A 772 31.25 -13.98 -11.08
N PRO A 773 31.15 -14.82 -10.03
CA PRO A 773 29.94 -14.97 -9.24
C PRO A 773 29.42 -13.69 -8.56
N ALA A 774 30.29 -12.72 -8.36
CA ALA A 774 29.97 -11.41 -7.77
C ALA A 774 29.75 -10.31 -8.84
N PHE A 775 29.64 -10.67 -10.13
CA PHE A 775 29.54 -9.68 -11.18
C PHE A 775 28.22 -8.87 -11.06
N SER A 776 28.36 -7.57 -10.98
CA SER A 776 27.31 -6.57 -11.17
C SER A 776 27.86 -5.47 -12.07
N GLY A 777 27.11 -5.13 -13.13
CA GLY A 777 27.60 -4.16 -14.10
C GLY A 777 26.87 -4.19 -15.42
N THR A 778 27.54 -3.72 -16.44
CA THR A 778 27.06 -3.71 -17.81
C THR A 778 27.84 -4.70 -18.65
N ILE A 779 27.16 -5.53 -19.42
CA ILE A 779 27.73 -6.50 -20.34
C ILE A 779 27.38 -6.07 -21.75
N ARG A 780 28.39 -5.89 -22.59
CA ARG A 780 28.22 -5.61 -24.03
C ARG A 780 28.58 -6.83 -24.84
N TYR A 781 27.63 -7.26 -25.65
CA TYR A 781 27.77 -8.32 -26.65
C TYR A 781 27.85 -7.67 -28.02
N LYS A 782 28.80 -8.07 -28.86
CA LYS A 782 28.99 -7.55 -30.22
C LYS A 782 29.15 -8.68 -31.21
N LYS A 783 28.44 -8.59 -32.34
CA LYS A 783 28.51 -9.57 -33.41
C LYS A 783 28.42 -8.91 -34.78
N GLU A 784 29.24 -9.37 -35.69
CA GLU A 784 29.19 -8.98 -37.13
C GLU A 784 28.19 -9.92 -37.85
N LEU A 785 27.32 -9.33 -38.66
CA LEU A 785 26.32 -10.03 -39.48
C LEU A 785 26.38 -9.53 -40.91
N ARG A 786 26.41 -10.43 -41.86
CA ARG A 786 26.36 -10.09 -43.29
C ARG A 786 25.02 -10.48 -43.90
N LEU A 787 24.34 -9.48 -44.51
CA LEU A 787 23.10 -9.69 -45.25
C LEU A 787 23.32 -9.52 -46.74
N GLU A 788 22.66 -10.38 -47.52
CA GLU A 788 22.78 -10.30 -49.00
C GLU A 788 22.00 -9.09 -49.55
N LYS A 789 20.88 -8.74 -48.92
CA LYS A 789 20.03 -7.59 -49.27
C LYS A 789 19.44 -6.95 -48.00
N GLU A 790 18.96 -5.75 -48.14
CA GLU A 790 18.30 -5.01 -47.09
C GLU A 790 16.93 -5.66 -46.78
N PRO A 791 16.60 -5.98 -45.51
CA PRO A 791 15.31 -6.53 -45.18
C PRO A 791 14.20 -5.45 -45.21
N ALA A 792 13.01 -5.85 -45.59
CA ALA A 792 11.82 -4.98 -45.50
C ALA A 792 11.42 -4.80 -44.03
N GLU A 793 11.49 -5.87 -43.23
CA GLU A 793 11.26 -5.87 -41.79
C GLU A 793 12.27 -6.80 -41.12
N ALA A 794 12.68 -6.44 -39.91
CA ALA A 794 13.52 -7.31 -39.09
C ALA A 794 13.35 -6.99 -37.59
N TYR A 795 13.35 -8.04 -36.78
CA TYR A 795 13.16 -8.00 -35.34
C TYR A 795 14.23 -8.84 -34.65
N LEU A 796 14.96 -8.24 -33.71
CA LEU A 796 15.83 -8.98 -32.80
C LEU A 796 14.98 -9.48 -31.63
N ALA A 797 15.13 -10.75 -31.26
CA ALA A 797 14.51 -11.34 -30.09
C ALA A 797 15.54 -12.09 -29.26
N ALA A 798 15.45 -11.97 -27.95
CA ALA A 798 16.23 -12.72 -26.96
C ALA A 798 15.26 -13.33 -25.91
N GLU A 799 15.56 -14.55 -25.45
CA GLU A 799 14.64 -15.27 -24.53
C GLU A 799 14.95 -15.00 -23.06
N GLN A 800 16.18 -15.17 -22.64
CA GLN A 800 16.60 -15.07 -21.24
C GLN A 800 17.66 -13.98 -21.08
N VAL A 801 17.22 -12.82 -20.64
CA VAL A 801 18.08 -11.65 -20.40
C VAL A 801 17.95 -11.24 -18.93
N TYR A 802 19.09 -11.08 -18.26
CA TYR A 802 19.19 -10.71 -16.85
C TYR A 802 20.01 -9.43 -16.70
N GLU A 803 19.40 -8.18 -16.80
CA GLU A 803 17.92 -8.06 -16.79
C GLU A 803 17.43 -7.11 -17.90
N VAL A 804 18.01 -5.92 -18.02
CA VAL A 804 17.60 -4.90 -19.01
C VAL A 804 18.40 -5.03 -20.28
N MET A 805 17.73 -4.97 -21.42
CA MET A 805 18.37 -5.09 -22.74
C MET A 805 18.29 -3.78 -23.52
N ARG A 806 19.40 -3.33 -24.08
CA ARG A 806 19.47 -2.24 -25.06
C ARG A 806 20.21 -2.69 -26.31
N VAL A 807 19.64 -2.40 -27.47
CA VAL A 807 20.15 -2.90 -28.76
C VAL A 807 20.69 -1.76 -29.60
N PHE A 808 21.85 -1.94 -30.18
CA PHE A 808 22.43 -1.04 -31.16
C PHE A 808 22.69 -1.79 -32.46
N VAL A 809 22.40 -1.16 -33.58
CA VAL A 809 22.68 -1.70 -34.92
C VAL A 809 23.48 -0.67 -35.71
N ASN A 810 24.64 -1.06 -36.19
CA ASN A 810 25.56 -0.17 -36.91
C ASN A 810 25.87 1.12 -36.11
N GLY A 811 25.99 1.00 -34.76
CA GLY A 811 26.27 2.09 -33.84
C GLY A 811 25.08 3.03 -33.55
N LYS A 812 23.91 2.73 -34.09
CA LYS A 812 22.65 3.48 -33.80
C LYS A 812 21.83 2.74 -32.75
N ASP A 813 21.28 3.47 -31.81
CA ASP A 813 20.36 2.94 -30.81
C ASP A 813 19.07 2.47 -31.49
N ALA A 814 18.74 1.20 -31.36
CA ALA A 814 17.55 0.58 -31.93
C ALA A 814 16.41 0.46 -30.91
N GLY A 815 16.72 0.52 -29.61
CA GLY A 815 15.72 0.49 -28.55
C GLY A 815 16.17 -0.19 -27.28
N THR A 816 15.41 0.07 -26.21
CA THR A 816 15.61 -0.48 -24.86
C THR A 816 14.38 -1.28 -24.46
N VAL A 817 14.59 -2.43 -23.83
CA VAL A 817 13.53 -3.28 -23.26
C VAL A 817 13.82 -3.50 -21.78
N LEU A 818 12.92 -3.04 -20.93
CA LEU A 818 13.09 -3.08 -19.48
C LEU A 818 12.62 -4.40 -18.85
N ALA A 819 11.67 -5.08 -19.50
CA ALA A 819 11.07 -6.33 -19.05
C ALA A 819 10.69 -7.20 -20.26
N PRO A 820 10.58 -8.52 -20.11
CA PRO A 820 10.15 -9.39 -21.21
C PRO A 820 8.78 -9.00 -21.76
N PRO A 821 8.52 -9.27 -23.06
CA PRO A 821 9.37 -9.99 -24.01
C PRO A 821 10.49 -9.13 -24.59
N TYR A 822 11.71 -9.66 -24.65
CA TYR A 822 12.86 -8.92 -25.15
C TYR A 822 12.91 -8.94 -26.68
N ARG A 823 12.21 -8.00 -27.32
CA ARG A 823 12.03 -7.89 -28.75
C ARG A 823 12.21 -6.44 -29.21
N VAL A 824 13.02 -6.23 -30.24
CA VAL A 824 13.33 -4.89 -30.75
C VAL A 824 13.21 -4.85 -32.28
N PRO A 825 12.45 -3.93 -32.87
CA PRO A 825 12.41 -3.75 -34.32
C PRO A 825 13.75 -3.12 -34.78
N ILE A 826 14.48 -3.83 -35.64
CA ILE A 826 15.81 -3.43 -36.07
C ILE A 826 15.91 -3.20 -37.58
N GLY A 827 14.88 -3.48 -38.39
CA GLY A 827 14.90 -3.47 -39.84
C GLY A 827 15.41 -2.16 -40.44
N GLN A 828 14.98 -1.01 -39.92
CA GLN A 828 15.40 0.32 -40.40
C GLN A 828 16.87 0.66 -40.19
N PHE A 829 17.59 -0.13 -39.39
CA PHE A 829 19.02 0.08 -39.10
C PHE A 829 19.93 -0.89 -39.85
N LEU A 830 19.35 -1.96 -40.43
CA LEU A 830 20.07 -2.95 -41.19
C LEU A 830 20.28 -2.50 -42.65
N LYS A 831 21.33 -3.00 -43.29
CA LYS A 831 21.67 -2.72 -44.69
C LYS A 831 22.18 -3.98 -45.37
N ALA A 832 22.19 -4.01 -46.69
CA ALA A 832 22.90 -5.03 -47.44
C ALA A 832 24.42 -4.92 -47.20
N GLY A 833 25.07 -6.07 -47.05
CA GLY A 833 26.50 -6.15 -46.68
C GLY A 833 26.70 -6.35 -45.18
N ASP A 834 27.81 -5.84 -44.69
CA ASP A 834 28.23 -6.05 -43.28
C ASP A 834 27.46 -5.13 -42.33
N ASN A 835 26.92 -5.72 -41.25
CA ASN A 835 26.23 -5.06 -40.16
C ASN A 835 26.85 -5.46 -38.83
N THR A 836 26.86 -4.54 -37.88
CA THR A 836 27.29 -4.78 -36.51
C THR A 836 26.07 -4.74 -35.61
N ILE A 837 25.81 -5.80 -34.87
CA ILE A 837 24.78 -5.88 -33.81
C ILE A 837 25.48 -5.78 -32.46
N GLU A 838 25.06 -4.84 -31.62
CA GLU A 838 25.50 -4.78 -30.24
C GLU A 838 24.29 -4.86 -29.30
N ILE A 839 24.42 -5.70 -28.25
CA ILE A 839 23.43 -5.78 -27.18
C ILE A 839 24.13 -5.39 -25.88
N GLU A 840 23.54 -4.44 -25.17
CA GLU A 840 23.97 -4.07 -23.83
C GLU A 840 22.99 -4.64 -22.83
N VAL A 841 23.49 -5.35 -21.82
CA VAL A 841 22.70 -5.86 -20.71
C VAL A 841 23.18 -5.24 -19.41
N ALA A 842 22.27 -4.62 -18.65
CA ALA A 842 22.55 -4.10 -17.32
C ALA A 842 21.97 -5.05 -16.25
N THR A 843 22.84 -5.51 -15.35
CA THR A 843 22.46 -6.43 -14.26
C THR A 843 21.92 -5.69 -13.03
N THR A 844 21.31 -6.41 -12.10
CA THR A 844 21.04 -5.88 -10.76
C THR A 844 22.32 -5.80 -9.91
N PRO A 845 22.33 -5.03 -8.80
CA PRO A 845 23.43 -5.01 -7.84
C PRO A 845 23.54 -6.26 -6.96
N ALA A 846 22.57 -7.17 -6.96
CA ALA A 846 22.41 -8.24 -5.98
C ALA A 846 23.68 -9.08 -5.75
N ARG A 847 24.35 -9.52 -6.82
CA ARG A 847 25.53 -10.39 -6.71
C ARG A 847 26.72 -9.69 -6.09
N ASP A 848 26.95 -8.44 -6.43
CA ASP A 848 28.02 -7.64 -5.83
C ASP A 848 27.68 -7.34 -4.36
N ALA A 849 26.46 -6.89 -4.06
CA ALA A 849 26.01 -6.64 -2.70
C ALA A 849 26.13 -7.90 -1.81
N ALA A 850 25.75 -9.06 -2.32
CA ALA A 850 25.90 -10.34 -1.62
C ALA A 850 27.36 -10.75 -1.35
N SER A 851 28.33 -10.20 -2.11
CA SER A 851 29.76 -10.46 -1.90
C SER A 851 30.37 -9.67 -0.74
N HIS A 852 29.66 -8.61 -0.28
CA HIS A 852 30.09 -7.79 0.86
C HIS A 852 29.70 -8.44 2.20
N PRO A 853 30.35 -8.06 3.32
CA PRO A 853 29.96 -8.54 4.65
C PRO A 853 28.51 -8.21 4.93
N GLN A 854 27.71 -9.22 5.23
CA GLN A 854 26.31 -9.05 5.54
C GLN A 854 26.10 -8.47 6.93
N PRO A 855 25.08 -7.62 7.15
CA PRO A 855 24.71 -7.15 8.48
C PRO A 855 24.24 -8.35 9.36
N PRO A 856 24.32 -8.24 10.69
CA PRO A 856 23.92 -9.32 11.58
C PRO A 856 22.41 -9.65 11.50
N PHE A 857 21.62 -8.80 10.88
CA PHE A 857 20.20 -9.00 10.61
C PHE A 857 19.97 -8.87 9.10
N ASP A 858 19.85 -10.01 8.42
CA ASP A 858 19.42 -10.06 7.04
C ASP A 858 17.94 -10.49 7.03
N PHE A 859 17.08 -9.56 6.64
CA PHE A 859 15.65 -9.83 6.52
C PHE A 859 15.29 -10.38 5.14
N PHE A 860 16.21 -10.27 4.16
CA PHE A 860 15.91 -10.55 2.75
C PHE A 860 16.83 -11.63 2.22
N HIS A 861 16.30 -12.84 2.11
CA HIS A 861 17.00 -13.93 1.44
C HIS A 861 16.64 -13.92 -0.04
N GLU A 862 17.55 -13.37 -0.86
CA GLU A 862 17.36 -13.29 -2.30
C GLU A 862 17.97 -14.48 -3.02
N ALA A 863 17.25 -15.00 -4.02
CA ALA A 863 17.86 -15.88 -5.00
C ALA A 863 18.67 -15.06 -6.01
N LEU A 864 19.94 -15.38 -6.16
CA LEU A 864 20.81 -14.67 -7.12
C LEU A 864 20.56 -15.19 -8.53
N GLU A 865 19.94 -14.37 -9.37
CA GLU A 865 19.75 -14.69 -10.79
C GLU A 865 21.07 -14.78 -11.57
N PRO A 866 21.12 -15.49 -12.69
CA PRO A 866 22.23 -15.40 -13.64
C PRO A 866 22.48 -13.97 -14.12
N THR A 867 23.57 -13.70 -14.82
CA THR A 867 23.87 -12.38 -15.37
C THR A 867 24.14 -12.44 -16.86
N GLY A 868 23.54 -11.52 -17.61
CA GLY A 868 23.72 -11.42 -19.06
C GLY A 868 22.63 -12.15 -19.85
N ILE A 869 22.98 -12.60 -21.04
CA ILE A 869 22.11 -13.36 -21.93
C ILE A 869 22.40 -14.84 -21.73
N CYS A 870 21.39 -15.63 -21.40
CA CYS A 870 21.50 -17.07 -21.07
C CYS A 870 20.61 -17.96 -21.95
N GLY A 871 19.89 -17.37 -22.89
CA GLY A 871 18.99 -18.08 -23.79
C GLY A 871 19.28 -17.83 -25.27
N SER A 872 18.35 -18.18 -26.12
CA SER A 872 18.48 -17.98 -27.56
C SER A 872 18.42 -16.47 -27.91
N VAL A 873 19.19 -16.10 -28.92
CA VAL A 873 19.14 -14.78 -29.56
C VAL A 873 19.05 -14.98 -31.06
N GLY A 874 18.15 -14.27 -31.70
CA GLY A 874 18.02 -14.37 -33.16
C GLY A 874 17.35 -13.15 -33.78
N ILE A 875 17.44 -13.11 -35.11
CA ILE A 875 16.79 -12.09 -35.92
C ILE A 875 15.77 -12.76 -36.82
N PHE A 876 14.53 -12.32 -36.70
CA PHE A 876 13.42 -12.67 -37.59
C PHE A 876 13.29 -11.59 -38.65
N LEU A 877 13.15 -11.96 -39.90
CA LEU A 877 13.15 -10.97 -40.97
C LEU A 877 12.32 -11.39 -42.21
N ASN A 878 11.87 -10.37 -42.93
CA ASN A 878 11.25 -10.44 -44.23
C ASN A 878 11.99 -9.55 -45.21
N TYR A 879 12.06 -10.01 -46.48
CA TYR A 879 12.70 -9.25 -47.55
C TYR A 879 11.71 -8.61 -48.51
#